data_861319fd31b63bc4362f5b48042f4e2e
#
_entry.id   861319fd31b63bc4362f5b48042f4e2e
#
_cell.length_a   1.000
_cell.length_b   1.000
_cell.length_c   1.000
_cell.angle_alpha   90.00
_cell.angle_beta   90.00
_cell.angle_gamma   90.00
#
_symmetry.space_group_name_H-M   'P 1'
#
loop_
_entity.id
_entity.type
_entity.pdbx_description
1 polymer ?
#
loop_
_entity_poly.entity_id
_entity_poly.type
_entity_poly.pdbx_seq_one_letter_code
_entity_poly.pdbx_strand_id
1 'polypeptide(L)'
;MKKRTRILSLLLAVVLSASALVGCENDTKTNGEVKEQKKQNVKAEIPATEYDLVSAGSSKYFILIPENPTEYESYAAEELQLFLKEATGAELAISKENEADTGGSFLSVGNTKASQDAGVAPSYEEVKSNGFVLKTVDDDCYLKGFSDIGTRNSVYEWLSYAVDWEIYASDEIVYTETKDLKLLAFDQTVVPSIEWRANNGPSVYNEELTYRMRKNLFEEVYLHGRLVHNSMTIVDPTVYNFESDEYKDWYSEKIVGDRPAQLCYSNEEMREVYIENLLKQLEGAKANVVILGMEDNVEWCSCEKCAASKEKYGTDAAVMIKFANKVQEAVNEWNKVNRVGQTPIKCVFFAYYATVEPPVTYNKETDKYEPIDESVILQEDLGVMFAPILASYSQSFTTEMNADVERQLLGWNALTDNIHAWTYAFHTAQNLIFKNTFEIMQENYQLLIDNGTSALYDQTNGAQKVPDTGWASAQFYVQSKLMWDSSLNVKELLDDFFDHYFDTASGTMKEIFNEERSWMSHIYNDLGALGRIGDNLLRAEYWSYPYLKQALSQFEKAYGEIEVYRESDPERYKQLYERITLETIQYRYILISLYGTNYTDAELLNMKYAFKKDAELLGLNVYAEGVSIGVLWDEWGIK
;
A
#
# COMPACT_ATOMS: atom_id res chain seq x y z
N MET A 1 3.06 -47.70 -46.89
CA MET A 1 2.27 -48.93 -46.67
C MET A 1 1.86 -49.06 -45.23
N LYS A 2 0.52 -48.99 -45.00
CA LYS A 2 -0.30 -49.79 -44.04
C LYS A 2 0.17 -49.86 -42.59
N LYS A 3 -0.63 -49.69 -41.51
CA LYS A 3 -2.10 -49.50 -41.33
C LYS A 3 -2.33 -49.10 -39.87
N ARG A 4 -3.32 -48.24 -39.69
CA ARG A 4 -4.22 -48.02 -38.56
C ARG A 4 -4.52 -49.27 -37.68
N THR A 5 -4.72 -49.07 -36.36
CA THR A 5 -5.95 -49.58 -35.69
C THR A 5 -6.25 -48.79 -34.40
N ARG A 6 -7.48 -48.32 -34.26
CA ARG A 6 -8.18 -47.81 -33.08
C ARG A 6 -8.84 -48.98 -32.34
N ILE A 7 -9.00 -48.90 -31.01
CA ILE A 7 -10.07 -49.49 -30.17
C ILE A 7 -10.06 -48.68 -28.86
N LEU A 8 -10.97 -47.90 -28.47
CA LEU A 8 -12.38 -47.87 -28.06
C LEU A 8 -12.64 -48.58 -26.69
N SER A 9 -12.95 -47.72 -25.70
CA SER A 9 -13.88 -47.79 -24.57
C SER A 9 -14.04 -49.08 -23.74
N LEU A 10 -14.05 -48.90 -22.38
CA LEU A 10 -15.21 -49.32 -21.55
C LEU A 10 -15.22 -48.65 -20.16
N LEU A 11 -16.34 -48.04 -19.85
CA LEU A 11 -16.77 -47.66 -18.51
C LEU A 11 -17.04 -48.92 -17.65
N LEU A 12 -16.73 -48.89 -16.37
CA LEU A 12 -17.48 -49.64 -15.37
C LEU A 12 -17.52 -48.90 -14.02
N ALA A 13 -18.71 -48.48 -13.65
CA ALA A 13 -19.08 -48.03 -12.31
C ALA A 13 -19.33 -49.28 -11.43
N VAL A 14 -18.86 -49.26 -10.18
CA VAL A 14 -19.39 -50.16 -9.12
C VAL A 14 -19.59 -49.34 -7.84
N VAL A 15 -20.77 -49.55 -7.30
CA VAL A 15 -21.41 -48.90 -6.16
C VAL A 15 -21.19 -49.72 -4.88
N LEU A 16 -20.96 -49.03 -3.78
CA LEU A 16 -21.31 -49.32 -2.36
C LEU A 16 -20.99 -50.70 -1.72
N SER A 17 -20.32 -50.63 -0.57
CA SER A 17 -20.92 -51.25 0.65
C SER A 17 -20.26 -50.66 1.91
N ALA A 18 -21.11 -50.22 2.82
CA ALA A 18 -20.79 -49.79 4.19
C ALA A 18 -20.50 -50.98 5.09
N SER A 19 -19.57 -50.87 6.01
CA SER A 19 -19.56 -51.68 7.25
C SER A 19 -18.97 -50.83 8.38
N ALA A 20 -19.81 -50.57 9.36
CA ALA A 20 -19.44 -49.98 10.63
C ALA A 20 -18.67 -50.96 11.49
N LEU A 21 -17.63 -50.53 12.16
CA LEU A 21 -17.14 -51.12 13.40
C LEU A 21 -16.69 -50.01 14.35
N VAL A 22 -17.28 -50.03 15.51
CA VAL A 22 -17.03 -49.18 16.69
C VAL A 22 -15.76 -49.67 17.41
N GLY A 23 -14.96 -48.72 17.94
CA GLY A 23 -14.01 -49.04 18.98
C GLY A 23 -12.90 -48.02 19.24
N CYS A 24 -13.08 -47.33 20.35
CA CYS A 24 -12.07 -46.73 21.26
C CYS A 24 -11.37 -45.43 20.93
N GLU A 25 -11.73 -44.48 21.76
CA GLU A 25 -11.10 -43.17 22.03
C GLU A 25 -9.58 -43.28 22.23
N ASN A 26 -8.90 -42.34 21.59
CA ASN A 26 -7.73 -41.68 22.17
C ASN A 26 -7.64 -40.28 21.59
N ASP A 27 -7.84 -39.30 22.44
CA ASP A 27 -7.68 -37.87 22.19
C ASP A 27 -6.24 -37.56 21.73
N THR A 28 -6.12 -37.19 20.48
CA THR A 28 -5.07 -36.29 20.01
C THR A 28 -5.73 -35.29 19.06
N LYS A 29 -5.94 -34.08 19.56
CA LYS A 29 -6.35 -32.95 18.74
C LYS A 29 -5.26 -32.65 17.74
N THR A 30 -5.38 -33.14 16.53
CA THR A 30 -4.73 -32.58 15.36
C THR A 30 -5.73 -31.60 14.72
N ASN A 31 -5.47 -30.33 14.90
CA ASN A 31 -6.10 -29.27 14.10
C ASN A 31 -5.69 -29.51 12.63
N GLY A 32 -6.56 -30.17 11.88
CA GLY A 32 -6.51 -30.21 10.44
C GLY A 32 -7.23 -28.99 9.93
N GLU A 33 -6.50 -27.87 9.76
CA GLU A 33 -6.99 -26.75 8.97
C GLU A 33 -7.21 -27.25 7.53
N VAL A 34 -8.47 -27.28 7.13
CA VAL A 34 -8.84 -27.32 5.71
C VAL A 34 -8.37 -25.98 5.15
N LYS A 35 -7.19 -25.95 4.51
CA LYS A 35 -6.78 -24.81 3.72
C LYS A 35 -7.85 -24.61 2.64
N GLU A 36 -8.69 -23.60 2.80
CA GLU A 36 -9.56 -23.15 1.72
C GLU A 36 -8.69 -22.94 0.48
N GLN A 37 -9.03 -23.62 -0.61
CA GLN A 37 -8.40 -23.35 -1.89
C GLN A 37 -8.79 -21.92 -2.26
N LYS A 38 -7.79 -21.03 -2.25
CA LYS A 38 -7.99 -19.64 -2.68
C LYS A 38 -8.60 -19.64 -4.07
N LYS A 39 -9.66 -18.83 -4.25
CA LYS A 39 -10.32 -18.66 -5.56
C LYS A 39 -9.30 -18.16 -6.59
N GLN A 40 -9.47 -18.56 -7.83
CA GLN A 40 -8.75 -17.94 -8.96
C GLN A 40 -9.17 -16.47 -9.08
N ASN A 41 -8.25 -15.60 -9.53
CA ASN A 41 -8.49 -14.15 -9.74
C ASN A 41 -9.35 -13.90 -11.00
N VAL A 42 -10.42 -14.65 -11.15
CA VAL A 42 -11.32 -14.53 -12.30
C VAL A 42 -12.34 -13.44 -12.01
N LYS A 43 -12.33 -12.39 -12.84
CA LYS A 43 -13.38 -11.35 -12.79
C LYS A 43 -14.74 -11.95 -13.12
N ALA A 44 -15.79 -11.44 -12.46
CA ALA A 44 -17.16 -11.79 -12.82
C ALA A 44 -17.43 -11.37 -14.27
N GLU A 45 -18.04 -12.24 -15.07
CA GLU A 45 -18.40 -11.90 -16.43
C GLU A 45 -19.57 -10.90 -16.43
N ILE A 46 -19.37 -9.74 -17.08
CA ILE A 46 -20.40 -8.74 -17.30
C ILE A 46 -20.99 -8.96 -18.69
N PRO A 47 -22.29 -9.26 -18.83
CA PRO A 47 -22.88 -9.49 -20.13
C PRO A 47 -22.88 -8.22 -20.99
N ALA A 48 -22.68 -8.39 -22.29
CA ALA A 48 -22.84 -7.32 -23.26
C ALA A 48 -24.34 -7.00 -23.46
N THR A 49 -24.64 -5.71 -23.62
CA THR A 49 -25.96 -5.25 -24.06
C THR A 49 -26.13 -5.41 -25.58
N GLU A 50 -27.29 -5.04 -26.10
CA GLU A 50 -27.50 -4.92 -27.55
C GLU A 50 -26.80 -3.71 -28.19
N TYR A 51 -26.44 -2.71 -27.40
CA TYR A 51 -25.92 -1.40 -27.86
C TYR A 51 -24.43 -1.47 -28.24
N ASP A 52 -24.10 -0.88 -29.40
CA ASP A 52 -22.71 -0.72 -29.85
C ASP A 52 -22.13 0.58 -29.26
N LEU A 53 -21.21 0.45 -28.30
CA LEU A 53 -20.46 1.58 -27.77
C LEU A 53 -19.47 2.11 -28.82
N VAL A 54 -18.75 1.19 -29.47
CA VAL A 54 -17.85 1.50 -30.61
C VAL A 54 -18.16 0.54 -31.74
N SER A 55 -18.22 1.05 -32.98
CA SER A 55 -18.39 0.25 -34.20
C SER A 55 -17.43 0.76 -35.28
N ALA A 56 -16.64 -0.15 -35.82
CA ALA A 56 -15.61 0.12 -36.82
C ALA A 56 -14.68 1.30 -36.43
N GLY A 57 -14.30 1.37 -35.16
CA GLY A 57 -13.43 2.43 -34.62
C GLY A 57 -14.08 3.81 -34.48
N SER A 58 -15.40 3.87 -34.47
CA SER A 58 -16.17 5.11 -34.29
C SER A 58 -17.27 4.93 -33.26
N SER A 59 -17.63 5.99 -32.55
CA SER A 59 -18.68 5.97 -31.54
C SER A 59 -19.66 7.12 -31.74
N LYS A 60 -20.92 6.90 -31.33
CA LYS A 60 -21.95 7.94 -31.20
C LYS A 60 -22.09 8.40 -29.75
N TYR A 61 -21.44 7.72 -28.83
CA TYR A 61 -21.42 8.06 -27.42
C TYR A 61 -20.50 9.22 -27.15
N PHE A 62 -20.78 9.91 -26.06
CA PHE A 62 -19.91 10.94 -25.49
C PHE A 62 -19.74 10.68 -23.99
N ILE A 63 -18.75 11.31 -23.35
CA ILE A 63 -18.51 11.25 -21.91
C ILE A 63 -19.18 12.49 -21.31
N LEU A 64 -20.14 12.26 -20.41
CA LEU A 64 -20.89 13.30 -19.73
C LEU A 64 -20.27 13.56 -18.35
N ILE A 65 -19.92 14.84 -18.07
CA ILE A 65 -19.40 15.27 -16.77
C ILE A 65 -20.30 16.34 -16.15
N PRO A 66 -20.24 16.60 -14.83
CA PRO A 66 -21.02 17.65 -14.19
C PRO A 66 -20.80 19.02 -14.83
N GLU A 67 -21.74 19.95 -14.64
CA GLU A 67 -21.58 21.35 -15.06
C GLU A 67 -20.32 21.99 -14.46
N ASN A 68 -20.04 21.71 -13.18
CA ASN A 68 -18.87 22.14 -12.43
C ASN A 68 -18.11 20.92 -11.92
N PRO A 69 -17.35 20.21 -12.77
CA PRO A 69 -16.66 19.00 -12.36
C PRO A 69 -15.52 19.34 -11.41
N THR A 70 -15.23 18.43 -10.47
CA THR A 70 -14.01 18.49 -9.69
C THR A 70 -12.79 18.18 -10.56
N GLU A 71 -11.59 18.40 -10.02
CA GLU A 71 -10.34 18.04 -10.67
C GLU A 71 -10.27 16.53 -10.95
N TYR A 72 -10.70 15.69 -9.99
CA TYR A 72 -10.73 14.25 -10.16
C TYR A 72 -11.81 13.75 -11.13
N GLU A 73 -12.97 14.40 -11.19
CA GLU A 73 -14.00 14.05 -12.18
C GLU A 73 -13.54 14.39 -13.59
N SER A 74 -12.86 15.53 -13.77
CA SER A 74 -12.27 15.92 -15.05
C SER A 74 -11.17 14.95 -15.48
N TYR A 75 -10.25 14.64 -14.58
CA TYR A 75 -9.16 13.68 -14.79
C TYR A 75 -9.72 12.28 -15.14
N ALA A 76 -10.73 11.81 -14.42
CA ALA A 76 -11.38 10.53 -14.68
C ALA A 76 -11.98 10.43 -16.09
N ALA A 77 -12.62 11.50 -16.56
CA ALA A 77 -13.18 11.57 -17.90
C ALA A 77 -12.08 11.58 -18.99
N GLU A 78 -10.98 12.29 -18.75
CA GLU A 78 -9.80 12.31 -19.64
C GLU A 78 -9.12 10.94 -19.73
N GLU A 79 -8.94 10.23 -18.63
CA GLU A 79 -8.40 8.85 -18.60
C GLU A 79 -9.32 7.87 -19.35
N LEU A 80 -10.64 7.97 -19.16
CA LEU A 80 -11.60 7.16 -19.89
C LEU A 80 -11.53 7.41 -21.40
N GLN A 81 -11.47 8.69 -21.82
CA GLN A 81 -11.31 9.07 -23.22
C GLN A 81 -10.01 8.55 -23.80
N LEU A 82 -8.88 8.72 -23.08
CA LEU A 82 -7.54 8.31 -23.50
C LEU A 82 -7.51 6.81 -23.82
N PHE A 83 -7.85 5.99 -22.83
CA PHE A 83 -7.71 4.53 -22.99
C PHE A 83 -8.75 3.92 -23.92
N LEU A 84 -9.97 4.48 -24.01
CA LEU A 84 -10.92 4.06 -25.04
C LEU A 84 -10.40 4.40 -26.44
N LYS A 85 -9.82 5.59 -26.64
CA LYS A 85 -9.24 5.98 -27.92
C LYS A 85 -8.06 5.08 -28.29
N GLU A 86 -7.19 4.79 -27.36
CA GLU A 86 -6.03 3.90 -27.60
C GLU A 86 -6.49 2.50 -27.94
N ALA A 87 -7.41 1.91 -27.17
CA ALA A 87 -7.89 0.55 -27.38
C ALA A 87 -8.76 0.38 -28.63
N THR A 88 -9.57 1.40 -28.99
CA THR A 88 -10.58 1.26 -30.05
C THR A 88 -10.36 2.12 -31.28
N GLY A 89 -9.61 3.20 -31.15
CA GLY A 89 -9.47 4.27 -32.14
C GLY A 89 -10.61 5.31 -32.07
N ALA A 90 -11.66 5.09 -31.28
CA ALA A 90 -12.79 6.00 -31.16
C ALA A 90 -12.51 7.05 -30.07
N GLU A 91 -12.53 8.33 -30.44
CA GLU A 91 -12.42 9.45 -29.50
C GLU A 91 -13.82 9.94 -29.12
N LEU A 92 -14.25 9.66 -27.89
CA LEU A 92 -15.52 10.15 -27.36
C LEU A 92 -15.35 11.59 -26.88
N ALA A 93 -16.23 12.51 -27.29
CA ALA A 93 -16.17 13.89 -26.81
C ALA A 93 -16.52 13.96 -25.32
N ILE A 94 -15.77 14.75 -24.55
CA ILE A 94 -16.12 15.08 -23.16
C ILE A 94 -17.02 16.31 -23.19
N SER A 95 -18.21 16.23 -22.61
CA SER A 95 -19.22 17.28 -22.60
C SER A 95 -19.75 17.53 -21.18
N LYS A 96 -19.88 18.80 -20.82
CA LYS A 96 -20.56 19.19 -19.58
C LYS A 96 -22.07 19.10 -19.75
N GLU A 97 -22.79 18.83 -18.68
CA GLU A 97 -24.26 18.66 -18.70
C GLU A 97 -25.02 19.86 -19.30
N ASN A 98 -24.56 21.09 -19.03
CA ASN A 98 -25.17 22.30 -19.55
C ASN A 98 -24.86 22.57 -21.03
N GLU A 99 -23.93 21.82 -21.62
CA GLU A 99 -23.47 21.98 -23.02
C GLU A 99 -23.83 20.75 -23.87
N ALA A 100 -24.15 19.62 -23.24
CA ALA A 100 -24.40 18.34 -23.90
C ALA A 100 -25.72 18.31 -24.66
N ASP A 101 -25.73 17.63 -25.81
CA ASP A 101 -26.98 17.28 -26.50
C ASP A 101 -27.64 16.10 -25.72
N THR A 102 -28.75 16.41 -25.07
CA THR A 102 -29.50 15.49 -24.20
C THR A 102 -30.17 14.32 -24.95
N GLY A 103 -30.05 14.28 -26.28
CA GLY A 103 -30.64 13.23 -27.14
C GLY A 103 -29.67 12.10 -27.51
N GLY A 104 -28.41 12.17 -27.11
CA GLY A 104 -27.38 11.14 -27.38
C GLY A 104 -27.09 10.26 -26.20
N SER A 105 -26.63 9.01 -26.46
CA SER A 105 -26.20 8.06 -25.43
C SER A 105 -24.83 8.45 -24.86
N PHE A 106 -24.58 8.19 -23.57
CA PHE A 106 -23.39 8.67 -22.89
C PHE A 106 -22.82 7.69 -21.84
N LEU A 107 -21.55 7.93 -21.50
CA LEU A 107 -20.89 7.42 -20.30
C LEU A 107 -20.83 8.57 -19.29
N SER A 108 -21.65 8.52 -18.24
CA SER A 108 -21.69 9.52 -17.19
C SER A 108 -20.58 9.31 -16.17
N VAL A 109 -19.69 10.28 -16.00
CA VAL A 109 -18.58 10.24 -15.05
C VAL A 109 -18.80 11.31 -13.98
N GLY A 110 -18.96 10.88 -12.73
CA GLY A 110 -19.08 11.78 -11.59
C GLY A 110 -20.51 12.13 -11.19
N ASN A 111 -20.63 13.25 -10.46
CA ASN A 111 -21.87 13.68 -9.84
C ASN A 111 -22.76 14.47 -10.82
N THR A 112 -23.13 13.86 -11.92
CA THR A 112 -24.01 14.46 -12.92
C THR A 112 -25.46 14.49 -12.45
N LYS A 113 -26.27 15.39 -13.00
CA LYS A 113 -27.70 15.36 -12.79
C LYS A 113 -28.32 14.09 -13.39
N ALA A 114 -27.77 13.63 -14.52
CA ALA A 114 -28.21 12.39 -15.16
C ALA A 114 -28.04 11.18 -14.21
N SER A 115 -26.91 11.07 -13.48
CA SER A 115 -26.70 10.01 -12.49
C SER A 115 -27.70 10.09 -11.33
N GLN A 116 -28.04 11.30 -10.89
CA GLN A 116 -29.03 11.52 -9.84
C GLN A 116 -30.45 11.15 -10.31
N ASP A 117 -30.83 11.58 -11.50
CA ASP A 117 -32.15 11.29 -12.11
C ASP A 117 -32.33 9.77 -12.38
N ALA A 118 -31.23 9.06 -12.71
CA ALA A 118 -31.20 7.61 -12.85
C ALA A 118 -31.15 6.85 -11.50
N GLY A 119 -31.10 7.57 -10.37
CA GLY A 119 -30.98 6.97 -9.03
C GLY A 119 -29.63 6.33 -8.72
N VAL A 120 -28.56 6.77 -9.45
CA VAL A 120 -27.18 6.32 -9.20
C VAL A 120 -26.48 7.36 -8.34
N ALA A 121 -26.71 7.25 -7.04
CA ALA A 121 -26.18 8.18 -6.04
C ALA A 121 -25.77 7.38 -4.77
N PRO A 122 -24.64 6.65 -4.82
CA PRO A 122 -24.23 5.81 -3.70
C PRO A 122 -23.95 6.61 -2.44
N SER A 123 -24.35 6.07 -1.27
CA SER A 123 -24.02 6.65 0.03
C SER A 123 -22.64 6.21 0.53
N TYR A 124 -22.14 6.90 1.56
CA TYR A 124 -20.88 6.50 2.21
C TYR A 124 -20.97 5.10 2.82
N GLU A 125 -22.10 4.75 3.40
CA GLU A 125 -22.34 3.44 4.02
C GLU A 125 -22.25 2.30 2.99
N GLU A 126 -22.67 2.57 1.73
CA GLU A 126 -22.66 1.58 0.66
C GLU A 126 -21.28 1.37 0.06
N VAL A 127 -20.53 2.44 -0.19
CA VAL A 127 -19.28 2.34 -0.99
C VAL A 127 -18.04 2.91 -0.32
N LYS A 128 -18.14 3.52 0.86
CA LYS A 128 -17.07 4.27 1.51
C LYS A 128 -16.55 5.42 0.62
N SER A 129 -15.45 6.07 1.01
CA SER A 129 -14.94 7.23 0.25
C SER A 129 -14.32 6.84 -1.10
N ASN A 130 -13.72 5.66 -1.20
CA ASN A 130 -12.95 5.24 -2.37
C ASN A 130 -13.66 4.23 -3.27
N GLY A 131 -14.83 3.74 -2.86
CA GLY A 131 -15.65 2.84 -3.65
C GLY A 131 -16.64 3.57 -4.55
N PHE A 132 -17.38 2.81 -5.35
CA PHE A 132 -18.23 3.34 -6.41
C PHE A 132 -19.31 2.35 -6.86
N VAL A 133 -20.19 2.85 -7.70
CA VAL A 133 -21.18 2.07 -8.46
C VAL A 133 -20.88 2.20 -9.96
N LEU A 134 -20.90 1.07 -10.66
CA LEU A 134 -21.00 0.99 -12.13
C LEU A 134 -22.40 0.49 -12.47
N LYS A 135 -23.17 1.26 -13.23
CA LYS A 135 -24.54 0.90 -13.59
C LYS A 135 -24.87 1.28 -15.02
N THR A 136 -25.43 0.33 -15.77
CA THR A 136 -25.99 0.59 -17.10
C THR A 136 -27.51 0.65 -16.98
N VAL A 137 -28.11 1.71 -17.53
CA VAL A 137 -29.55 1.91 -17.63
C VAL A 137 -29.89 2.21 -19.08
N ASP A 138 -30.63 1.36 -19.72
CA ASP A 138 -30.90 1.41 -21.16
C ASP A 138 -29.59 1.45 -21.97
N ASP A 139 -29.35 2.52 -22.71
CA ASP A 139 -28.15 2.74 -23.52
C ASP A 139 -27.12 3.68 -22.87
N ASP A 140 -27.30 4.08 -21.61
CA ASP A 140 -26.39 4.92 -20.86
C ASP A 140 -25.64 4.12 -19.78
N CYS A 141 -24.40 4.52 -19.45
CA CYS A 141 -23.61 3.93 -18.37
C CYS A 141 -23.14 5.00 -17.39
N TYR A 142 -23.23 4.68 -16.10
CA TYR A 142 -22.92 5.57 -14.99
C TYR A 142 -21.73 5.04 -14.18
N LEU A 143 -20.69 5.88 -14.04
CA LEU A 143 -19.47 5.67 -13.29
C LEU A 143 -19.47 6.67 -12.12
N LYS A 144 -19.92 6.23 -10.93
CA LYS A 144 -20.21 7.15 -9.82
C LYS A 144 -19.69 6.64 -8.49
N GLY A 145 -18.72 7.37 -7.89
CA GLY A 145 -18.29 7.18 -6.50
C GLY A 145 -19.15 7.96 -5.49
N PHE A 146 -19.05 7.64 -4.20
CA PHE A 146 -19.50 8.54 -3.15
C PHE A 146 -18.70 9.85 -3.21
N SER A 147 -17.37 9.74 -3.26
CA SER A 147 -16.46 10.88 -3.51
C SER A 147 -16.03 10.94 -4.99
N ASP A 148 -15.35 12.00 -5.37
CA ASP A 148 -14.71 12.15 -6.67
C ASP A 148 -13.50 11.20 -6.84
N ILE A 149 -12.80 10.83 -5.75
CA ILE A 149 -11.77 9.79 -5.75
C ILE A 149 -12.39 8.42 -6.10
N GLY A 150 -13.54 8.07 -5.53
CA GLY A 150 -14.29 6.88 -5.90
C GLY A 150 -14.70 6.89 -7.37
N THR A 151 -15.12 8.05 -7.89
CA THR A 151 -15.41 8.24 -9.32
C THR A 151 -14.17 8.00 -10.18
N ARG A 152 -13.01 8.55 -9.82
CA ARG A 152 -11.73 8.26 -10.51
C ARG A 152 -11.42 6.76 -10.56
N ASN A 153 -11.58 6.07 -9.43
CA ASN A 153 -11.33 4.62 -9.35
C ASN A 153 -12.30 3.81 -10.24
N SER A 154 -13.54 4.28 -10.42
CA SER A 154 -14.56 3.59 -11.20
C SER A 154 -14.20 3.47 -12.69
N VAL A 155 -13.44 4.44 -13.22
CA VAL A 155 -12.98 4.44 -14.62
C VAL A 155 -12.04 3.27 -14.88
N TYR A 156 -11.07 3.03 -14.02
CA TYR A 156 -10.13 1.91 -14.20
C TYR A 156 -10.80 0.55 -14.03
N GLU A 157 -11.83 0.44 -13.16
CA GLU A 157 -12.62 -0.76 -13.08
C GLU A 157 -13.43 -0.99 -14.35
N TRP A 158 -14.09 0.04 -14.86
CA TRP A 158 -14.84 -0.02 -16.10
C TRP A 158 -13.94 -0.44 -17.28
N LEU A 159 -12.78 0.20 -17.45
CA LEU A 159 -11.80 -0.12 -18.49
C LEU A 159 -11.30 -1.55 -18.38
N SER A 160 -11.10 -2.05 -17.17
CA SER A 160 -10.64 -3.43 -16.94
C SER A 160 -11.64 -4.49 -17.42
N TYR A 161 -12.94 -4.17 -17.45
CA TYR A 161 -13.97 -5.04 -18.02
C TYR A 161 -14.20 -4.82 -19.51
N ALA A 162 -14.10 -3.57 -19.95
CA ALA A 162 -14.45 -3.23 -21.32
C ALA A 162 -13.35 -3.59 -22.33
N VAL A 163 -12.08 -3.41 -21.95
CA VAL A 163 -10.93 -3.60 -22.85
C VAL A 163 -9.76 -4.31 -22.16
N ASP A 164 -10.01 -5.09 -21.11
CA ASP A 164 -8.99 -5.83 -20.33
C ASP A 164 -7.82 -4.94 -19.87
N TRP A 165 -8.11 -3.66 -19.57
CA TRP A 165 -7.10 -2.70 -19.15
C TRP A 165 -6.46 -3.11 -17.82
N GLU A 166 -5.12 -3.12 -17.79
CA GLU A 166 -4.34 -3.37 -16.58
C GLU A 166 -3.03 -2.57 -16.60
N ILE A 167 -2.51 -2.24 -15.40
CA ILE A 167 -1.25 -1.54 -15.22
C ILE A 167 -0.30 -2.31 -14.30
N TYR A 168 0.92 -2.55 -14.75
CA TYR A 168 1.98 -3.23 -14.01
C TYR A 168 3.07 -2.26 -13.54
N ALA A 169 3.35 -1.24 -14.35
CA ALA A 169 4.27 -0.15 -14.06
C ALA A 169 3.85 1.11 -14.84
N SER A 170 4.47 2.27 -14.58
CA SER A 170 4.16 3.50 -15.30
C SER A 170 4.38 3.41 -16.81
N ASP A 171 5.27 2.51 -17.24
CA ASP A 171 5.63 2.23 -18.61
C ASP A 171 5.17 0.82 -19.08
N GLU A 172 4.26 0.18 -18.33
CA GLU A 172 3.69 -1.13 -18.68
C GLU A 172 2.19 -1.12 -18.39
N ILE A 173 1.43 -0.66 -19.38
CA ILE A 173 -0.04 -0.65 -19.39
C ILE A 173 -0.47 -1.52 -20.55
N VAL A 174 -1.40 -2.43 -20.32
CA VAL A 174 -1.93 -3.34 -21.31
C VAL A 174 -3.43 -3.18 -21.47
N TYR A 175 -3.94 -3.40 -22.65
CA TYR A 175 -5.37 -3.44 -22.98
C TYR A 175 -5.58 -4.23 -24.28
N THR A 176 -6.80 -4.72 -24.46
CA THR A 176 -7.19 -5.39 -25.71
C THR A 176 -7.57 -4.37 -26.77
N GLU A 177 -6.82 -4.34 -27.88
CA GLU A 177 -7.18 -3.52 -29.05
C GLU A 177 -8.37 -4.13 -29.78
N THR A 178 -9.40 -3.33 -30.05
CA THR A 178 -10.60 -3.72 -30.81
C THR A 178 -11.16 -2.54 -31.59
N LYS A 179 -11.88 -2.82 -32.69
CA LYS A 179 -12.61 -1.79 -33.44
C LYS A 179 -14.10 -1.81 -33.16
N ASP A 180 -14.57 -2.86 -32.47
CA ASP A 180 -15.97 -3.04 -32.12
C ASP A 180 -16.07 -3.36 -30.64
N LEU A 181 -16.84 -2.58 -29.89
CA LEU A 181 -17.04 -2.72 -28.46
C LEU A 181 -18.52 -2.57 -28.12
N LYS A 182 -19.09 -3.55 -27.45
CA LYS A 182 -20.45 -3.47 -26.90
C LYS A 182 -20.46 -2.70 -25.58
N LEU A 183 -21.53 -1.97 -25.31
CA LEU A 183 -21.79 -1.49 -23.95
C LEU A 183 -22.05 -2.72 -23.05
N LEU A 184 -21.39 -2.78 -21.89
CA LEU A 184 -21.59 -3.85 -20.91
C LEU A 184 -22.76 -3.50 -19.96
N ALA A 185 -23.51 -4.52 -19.56
CA ALA A 185 -24.65 -4.39 -18.64
C ALA A 185 -24.18 -4.37 -17.18
N PHE A 186 -23.58 -3.29 -16.74
CA PHE A 186 -23.12 -3.12 -15.37
C PHE A 186 -24.28 -2.96 -14.37
N ASP A 187 -24.17 -3.63 -13.24
CA ASP A 187 -24.95 -3.41 -12.02
C ASP A 187 -24.08 -3.83 -10.82
N GLN A 188 -23.03 -3.04 -10.56
CA GLN A 188 -21.99 -3.40 -9.60
C GLN A 188 -21.78 -2.30 -8.58
N THR A 189 -21.65 -2.72 -7.32
CA THR A 189 -21.18 -1.90 -6.21
C THR A 189 -19.81 -2.42 -5.79
N VAL A 190 -18.80 -1.57 -5.81
CA VAL A 190 -17.41 -1.92 -5.51
C VAL A 190 -16.95 -1.17 -4.27
N VAL A 191 -16.47 -1.91 -3.28
CA VAL A 191 -15.92 -1.38 -2.03
C VAL A 191 -14.51 -1.94 -1.87
N PRO A 192 -13.46 -1.12 -1.79
CA PRO A 192 -12.13 -1.63 -1.57
C PRO A 192 -11.98 -2.27 -0.18
N SER A 193 -11.15 -3.31 -0.05
CA SER A 193 -10.88 -3.98 1.23
C SER A 193 -10.32 -3.04 2.29
N ILE A 194 -9.51 -2.07 1.89
CA ILE A 194 -9.01 -0.99 2.73
C ILE A 194 -9.44 0.33 2.09
N GLU A 195 -10.14 1.17 2.83
CA GLU A 195 -10.71 2.41 2.29
C GLU A 195 -9.62 3.36 1.78
N TRP A 196 -8.60 3.63 2.60
CA TRP A 196 -7.48 4.52 2.26
C TRP A 196 -6.17 3.74 2.13
N ARG A 197 -5.53 3.85 0.98
CA ARG A 197 -4.41 2.98 0.56
C ARG A 197 -3.26 3.82 0.06
N ALA A 198 -2.20 3.91 0.85
CA ALA A 198 -1.01 4.67 0.48
C ALA A 198 0.27 3.86 0.75
N ASN A 199 1.34 4.24 0.10
CA ASN A 199 2.70 3.87 0.44
C ASN A 199 3.65 4.99 0.00
N ASN A 200 4.90 4.92 0.38
CA ASN A 200 5.95 5.70 -0.24
C ASN A 200 6.73 4.80 -1.22
N GLY A 201 7.38 5.39 -2.16
CA GLY A 201 8.06 4.67 -3.22
C GLY A 201 7.90 5.44 -4.54
N PRO A 202 8.20 4.84 -5.67
CA PRO A 202 8.12 5.52 -6.97
C PRO A 202 6.76 6.17 -7.25
N SER A 203 5.67 5.56 -6.78
CA SER A 203 4.30 6.08 -6.93
C SER A 203 4.10 7.45 -6.28
N VAL A 204 4.81 7.74 -5.23
CA VAL A 204 4.72 9.03 -4.52
C VAL A 204 5.19 10.21 -5.38
N TYR A 205 6.05 9.93 -6.34
CA TYR A 205 6.58 10.91 -7.29
C TYR A 205 5.94 10.80 -8.67
N ASN A 206 4.95 9.90 -8.81
CA ASN A 206 4.18 9.68 -10.02
C ASN A 206 2.70 9.56 -9.65
N GLU A 207 1.99 10.68 -9.74
CA GLU A 207 0.56 10.76 -9.40
C GLU A 207 -0.27 9.86 -10.32
N GLU A 208 0.03 9.83 -11.62
CA GLU A 208 -0.70 8.98 -12.57
C GLU A 208 -0.60 7.50 -12.19
N LEU A 209 0.61 7.01 -11.88
CA LEU A 209 0.80 5.63 -11.43
C LEU A 209 0.01 5.35 -10.15
N THR A 210 0.03 6.29 -9.19
CA THR A 210 -0.73 6.17 -7.95
C THR A 210 -2.22 6.07 -8.22
N TYR A 211 -2.77 6.92 -9.07
CA TYR A 211 -4.20 6.93 -9.41
C TYR A 211 -4.62 5.70 -10.21
N ARG A 212 -3.83 5.32 -11.23
CA ARG A 212 -4.07 4.13 -12.06
C ARG A 212 -3.98 2.83 -11.27
N MET A 213 -3.14 2.79 -10.23
CA MET A 213 -3.11 1.68 -9.25
C MET A 213 -4.22 1.78 -8.19
N ARG A 214 -5.17 2.71 -8.33
CA ARG A 214 -6.29 2.97 -7.40
C ARG A 214 -5.82 3.25 -5.98
N LYS A 215 -4.66 3.88 -5.82
CA LYS A 215 -4.11 4.30 -4.53
C LYS A 215 -4.39 5.76 -4.26
N ASN A 216 -4.13 6.17 -3.03
CA ASN A 216 -4.23 7.53 -2.58
C ASN A 216 -2.84 8.17 -2.47
N LEU A 217 -2.75 9.44 -2.81
CA LEU A 217 -1.65 10.26 -2.33
C LEU A 217 -1.79 10.44 -0.81
N PHE A 218 -0.67 10.55 -0.12
CA PHE A 218 -0.69 10.71 1.33
C PHE A 218 -1.44 12.01 1.73
N GLU A 219 -1.30 13.05 0.93
CA GLU A 219 -1.94 14.36 1.07
C GLU A 219 -3.46 14.33 0.83
N GLU A 220 -3.99 13.32 0.13
CA GLU A 220 -5.44 13.13 -0.03
C GLU A 220 -6.09 12.67 1.27
N VAL A 221 -5.32 11.99 2.13
CA VAL A 221 -5.80 11.42 3.39
C VAL A 221 -5.45 12.33 4.55
N TYR A 222 -4.19 12.77 4.67
CA TYR A 222 -3.63 13.44 5.84
C TYR A 222 -3.26 14.90 5.58
N LEU A 223 -3.71 15.78 6.44
CA LEU A 223 -3.62 17.24 6.27
C LEU A 223 -2.20 17.77 6.03
N HIS A 224 -1.25 17.33 6.79
CA HIS A 224 0.13 17.82 6.70
C HIS A 224 1.01 17.00 5.75
N GLY A 225 0.37 16.22 4.86
CA GLY A 225 1.09 15.30 3.99
C GLY A 225 2.00 14.38 4.80
N ARG A 226 3.26 14.29 4.41
CA ARG A 226 4.24 13.41 5.07
C ARG A 226 4.88 13.98 6.33
N LEU A 227 4.53 15.16 6.77
CA LEU A 227 5.02 15.71 8.03
C LEU A 227 4.27 15.06 9.20
N VAL A 228 4.62 13.81 9.49
CA VAL A 228 3.91 12.98 10.47
C VAL A 228 4.43 13.19 11.90
N HIS A 229 5.69 13.59 12.08
CA HIS A 229 6.29 13.99 13.35
C HIS A 229 6.20 15.52 13.48
N ASN A 230 5.00 16.01 13.83
CA ASN A 230 4.62 17.42 13.66
C ASN A 230 4.35 18.17 14.96
N SER A 231 4.52 17.55 16.11
CA SER A 231 4.18 18.16 17.40
C SER A 231 4.89 19.50 17.63
N MET A 232 6.20 19.56 17.34
CA MET A 232 7.01 20.76 17.46
C MET A 232 6.91 21.74 16.28
N THR A 233 6.12 21.38 15.25
CA THR A 233 5.70 22.33 14.23
C THR A 233 4.44 23.08 14.66
N ILE A 234 3.63 22.46 15.51
CA ILE A 234 2.40 23.05 16.05
C ILE A 234 2.75 23.90 17.28
N VAL A 235 3.61 23.39 18.18
CA VAL A 235 4.16 24.12 19.32
C VAL A 235 5.67 24.27 19.13
N ASP A 236 6.06 25.30 18.37
CA ASP A 236 7.44 25.51 17.93
C ASP A 236 8.32 25.94 19.12
N PRO A 237 9.36 25.16 19.49
CA PRO A 237 10.27 25.46 20.59
C PRO A 237 11.13 26.72 20.37
N THR A 238 11.16 27.27 19.15
CA THR A 238 11.81 28.56 18.88
C THR A 238 10.89 29.74 19.20
N VAL A 239 9.58 29.56 19.18
CA VAL A 239 8.55 30.53 19.55
C VAL A 239 8.26 30.43 21.06
N TYR A 240 7.99 29.22 21.52
CA TYR A 240 7.74 28.88 22.92
C TYR A 240 9.04 28.32 23.53
N ASN A 241 9.97 29.20 23.84
CA ASN A 241 11.35 28.82 24.19
C ASN A 241 11.41 27.83 25.36
N PHE A 242 11.79 26.59 25.10
CA PHE A 242 11.86 25.49 26.06
C PHE A 242 12.89 25.72 27.18
N GLU A 243 13.85 26.62 27.01
CA GLU A 243 14.84 27.01 28.07
C GLU A 243 14.30 28.08 28.99
N SER A 244 13.18 28.74 28.67
CA SER A 244 12.60 29.80 29.51
C SER A 244 11.80 29.22 30.68
N ASP A 245 11.77 29.93 31.80
CA ASP A 245 10.96 29.56 32.97
C ASP A 245 9.45 29.52 32.65
N GLU A 246 9.01 30.22 31.61
CA GLU A 246 7.61 30.30 31.18
C GLU A 246 7.14 29.04 30.46
N TYR A 247 7.99 28.43 29.60
CA TYR A 247 7.58 27.33 28.71
C TYR A 247 8.32 26.00 28.94
N LYS A 248 9.33 25.94 29.81
CA LYS A 248 10.12 24.73 30.05
C LYS A 248 9.29 23.51 30.44
N ASP A 249 8.18 23.70 31.16
CA ASP A 249 7.29 22.63 31.60
C ASP A 249 6.31 22.16 30.50
N TRP A 250 6.33 22.79 29.31
CA TRP A 250 5.57 22.36 28.14
C TRP A 250 6.26 21.22 27.38
N TYR A 251 7.50 20.94 27.70
CA TYR A 251 8.35 19.97 27.05
C TYR A 251 8.81 18.88 28.02
N SER A 252 9.24 17.74 27.45
CA SER A 252 9.96 16.76 28.23
C SER A 252 11.31 17.35 28.69
N GLU A 253 11.75 16.91 29.85
CA GLU A 253 13.06 17.28 30.42
C GLU A 253 14.23 16.62 29.67
N LYS A 254 13.93 15.64 28.76
CA LYS A 254 14.93 14.96 27.97
C LYS A 254 15.18 15.70 26.66
N ILE A 255 16.44 15.71 26.25
CA ILE A 255 16.92 16.39 25.05
C ILE A 255 17.42 15.34 24.05
N VAL A 256 17.02 15.47 22.80
CA VAL A 256 17.51 14.69 21.66
C VAL A 256 18.12 15.68 20.66
N GLY A 257 19.43 15.55 20.41
CA GLY A 257 20.17 16.56 19.65
C GLY A 257 20.25 17.89 20.42
N ASP A 258 19.62 18.92 19.89
CA ASP A 258 19.62 20.29 20.42
C ASP A 258 18.23 20.78 20.85
N ARG A 259 17.23 19.90 20.93
CA ARG A 259 15.84 20.24 21.25
C ARG A 259 15.21 19.22 22.20
N PRO A 260 14.08 19.56 22.86
CA PRO A 260 13.32 18.61 23.68
C PRO A 260 12.92 17.38 22.89
N ALA A 261 12.93 16.22 23.56
CA ALA A 261 12.56 14.97 22.93
C ALA A 261 11.06 14.93 22.51
N GLN A 262 10.19 15.47 23.38
CA GLN A 262 8.73 15.46 23.16
C GLN A 262 8.09 16.71 23.78
N LEU A 263 6.85 17.00 23.40
CA LEU A 263 5.96 17.84 24.20
C LEU A 263 5.55 17.12 25.48
N CYS A 264 5.21 17.85 26.54
CA CYS A 264 4.59 17.29 27.73
C CYS A 264 3.07 17.22 27.55
N TYR A 265 2.57 16.12 27.02
CA TYR A 265 1.14 15.93 26.70
C TYR A 265 0.21 15.94 27.93
N SER A 266 0.75 15.94 29.16
CA SER A 266 -0.01 16.18 30.40
C SER A 266 -0.12 17.65 30.81
N ASN A 267 0.57 18.56 30.10
CA ASN A 267 0.53 19.99 30.37
C ASN A 267 -0.70 20.64 29.72
N GLU A 268 -1.56 21.27 30.52
CA GLU A 268 -2.83 21.81 30.05
C GLU A 268 -2.66 23.13 29.29
N GLU A 269 -1.74 23.99 29.73
CA GLU A 269 -1.48 25.27 29.05
C GLU A 269 -0.89 25.03 27.65
N MET A 270 0.08 24.12 27.52
CA MET A 270 0.62 23.69 26.25
C MET A 270 -0.49 23.11 25.34
N ARG A 271 -1.40 22.28 25.88
CA ARG A 271 -2.51 21.71 25.11
C ARG A 271 -3.43 22.78 24.54
N GLU A 272 -3.79 23.82 25.29
CA GLU A 272 -4.64 24.91 24.78
C GLU A 272 -3.98 25.65 23.61
N VAL A 273 -2.68 25.91 23.71
CA VAL A 273 -1.90 26.54 22.62
C VAL A 273 -1.77 25.59 21.42
N TYR A 274 -1.57 24.30 21.67
CA TYR A 274 -1.56 23.29 20.62
C TYR A 274 -2.89 23.29 19.84
N ILE A 275 -4.02 23.27 20.54
CA ILE A 275 -5.36 23.32 19.94
C ILE A 275 -5.53 24.60 19.12
N GLU A 276 -5.22 25.78 19.68
CA GLU A 276 -5.35 27.05 18.98
C GLU A 276 -4.54 27.08 17.67
N ASN A 277 -3.30 26.61 17.73
CA ASN A 277 -2.42 26.59 16.56
C ASN A 277 -2.87 25.53 15.52
N LEU A 278 -3.32 24.37 15.97
CA LEU A 278 -3.85 23.33 15.08
C LEU A 278 -5.09 23.84 14.34
N LEU A 279 -6.07 24.42 15.03
CA LEU A 279 -7.30 24.90 14.41
C LEU A 279 -7.05 25.96 13.32
N LYS A 280 -6.01 26.78 13.48
CA LYS A 280 -5.58 27.72 12.42
C LYS A 280 -5.07 26.99 11.17
N GLN A 281 -4.43 25.82 11.35
CA GLN A 281 -3.92 25.02 10.23
C GLN A 281 -5.02 24.24 9.51
N LEU A 282 -6.20 24.07 10.13
CA LEU A 282 -7.35 23.42 9.50
C LEU A 282 -8.05 24.29 8.48
N GLU A 283 -7.82 25.60 8.48
CA GLU A 283 -8.45 26.51 7.53
C GLU A 283 -8.06 26.17 6.08
N GLY A 284 -9.05 25.85 5.25
CA GLY A 284 -8.85 25.49 3.84
C GLY A 284 -8.29 24.08 3.61
N ALA A 285 -8.25 23.24 4.64
CA ALA A 285 -7.80 21.84 4.52
C ALA A 285 -8.65 21.05 3.52
N LYS A 286 -8.00 20.37 2.57
CA LYS A 286 -8.64 19.44 1.63
C LYS A 286 -8.76 18.04 2.22
N ALA A 287 -7.74 17.57 2.93
CA ALA A 287 -7.73 16.28 3.62
C ALA A 287 -8.68 16.28 4.84
N ASN A 288 -9.13 15.09 5.21
CA ASN A 288 -10.11 14.91 6.28
C ASN A 288 -9.50 14.30 7.56
N VAL A 289 -8.21 14.00 7.57
CA VAL A 289 -7.52 13.41 8.73
C VAL A 289 -6.33 14.26 9.14
N VAL A 290 -6.20 14.51 10.44
CA VAL A 290 -5.04 15.16 11.05
C VAL A 290 -4.26 14.14 11.86
N ILE A 291 -2.96 14.04 11.61
CA ILE A 291 -2.06 13.26 12.46
C ILE A 291 -1.59 14.14 13.62
N LEU A 292 -1.90 13.73 14.86
CA LEU A 292 -1.32 14.28 16.07
C LEU A 292 0.00 13.54 16.33
N GLY A 293 1.04 13.96 15.63
CA GLY A 293 2.32 13.26 15.59
C GLY A 293 3.20 13.64 16.76
N MET A 294 3.75 12.64 17.46
CA MET A 294 4.87 12.82 18.38
C MET A 294 6.19 12.86 17.59
N GLU A 295 7.27 13.32 18.22
CA GLU A 295 8.61 13.35 17.63
C GLU A 295 9.18 11.92 17.49
N ASP A 296 9.99 11.70 16.45
CA ASP A 296 10.55 10.38 16.10
C ASP A 296 11.72 9.98 17.00
N ASN A 297 11.39 9.59 18.22
CA ASN A 297 12.33 9.03 19.17
C ASN A 297 11.64 8.19 20.25
N VAL A 298 12.43 7.47 21.05
CA VAL A 298 11.94 6.58 22.11
C VAL A 298 11.75 7.28 23.46
N GLU A 299 12.21 8.54 23.57
CA GLU A 299 12.17 9.27 24.81
C GLU A 299 10.76 9.84 25.07
N TRP A 300 10.37 9.89 26.33
CA TRP A 300 9.07 10.41 26.76
C TRP A 300 9.22 11.32 27.99
N CYS A 301 8.24 12.19 28.22
CA CYS A 301 8.23 13.06 29.39
C CYS A 301 8.07 12.25 30.69
N SER A 302 8.89 12.50 31.68
CA SER A 302 8.87 11.87 33.01
C SER A 302 8.48 12.82 34.15
N CYS A 303 7.82 13.95 33.87
CA CYS A 303 7.24 14.78 34.87
C CYS A 303 6.28 14.01 35.80
N GLU A 304 5.97 14.54 36.98
CA GLU A 304 5.15 13.86 37.99
C GLU A 304 3.81 13.34 37.43
N LYS A 305 3.12 14.13 36.58
CA LYS A 305 1.83 13.74 35.95
C LYS A 305 2.00 12.62 34.96
N CYS A 306 3.02 12.68 34.09
CA CYS A 306 3.29 11.63 33.10
C CYS A 306 3.73 10.34 33.77
N ALA A 307 4.64 10.42 34.77
CA ALA A 307 5.08 9.25 35.53
C ALA A 307 3.94 8.55 36.28
N ALA A 308 3.09 9.32 36.98
CA ALA A 308 1.91 8.78 37.66
C ALA A 308 0.90 8.13 36.69
N SER A 309 0.73 8.69 35.50
CA SER A 309 -0.10 8.09 34.46
C SER A 309 0.48 6.76 33.97
N LYS A 310 1.79 6.72 33.70
CA LYS A 310 2.49 5.50 33.28
C LYS A 310 2.42 4.40 34.35
N GLU A 311 2.60 4.77 35.63
CA GLU A 311 2.45 3.81 36.75
C GLU A 311 1.03 3.22 36.80
N LYS A 312 -0.01 4.03 36.59
CA LYS A 312 -1.40 3.59 36.62
C LYS A 312 -1.79 2.69 35.44
N TYR A 313 -1.37 3.05 34.24
CA TYR A 313 -1.85 2.44 32.99
C TYR A 313 -0.83 1.50 32.32
N GLY A 314 0.39 1.43 32.83
CA GLY A 314 1.46 0.58 32.27
C GLY A 314 2.06 1.09 30.96
N THR A 315 1.59 2.25 30.44
CA THR A 315 1.98 2.79 29.13
C THR A 315 1.92 4.31 29.09
N ASP A 316 2.71 4.92 28.22
CA ASP A 316 2.65 6.36 27.94
C ASP A 316 1.44 6.72 27.03
N ALA A 317 0.84 5.75 26.36
CA ALA A 317 -0.35 5.95 25.49
C ALA A 317 -1.53 6.58 26.24
N ALA A 318 -1.71 6.30 27.52
CA ALA A 318 -2.82 6.85 28.31
C ALA A 318 -2.77 8.39 28.43
N VAL A 319 -1.57 8.99 28.50
CA VAL A 319 -1.41 10.45 28.47
C VAL A 319 -1.78 10.99 27.10
N MET A 320 -1.29 10.32 26.04
CA MET A 320 -1.57 10.72 24.67
C MET A 320 -3.06 10.62 24.32
N ILE A 321 -3.76 9.57 24.75
CA ILE A 321 -5.23 9.43 24.56
C ILE A 321 -5.97 10.61 25.21
N LYS A 322 -5.64 10.95 26.47
CA LYS A 322 -6.31 12.06 27.17
C LYS A 322 -6.07 13.41 26.52
N PHE A 323 -4.87 13.63 26.00
CA PHE A 323 -4.52 14.80 25.22
C PHE A 323 -5.31 14.82 23.91
N ALA A 324 -5.25 13.73 23.13
CA ALA A 324 -5.88 13.62 21.82
C ALA A 324 -7.42 13.72 21.89
N ASN A 325 -8.05 13.15 22.93
CA ASN A 325 -9.47 13.32 23.18
C ASN A 325 -9.86 14.81 23.30
N LYS A 326 -9.07 15.62 23.98
CA LYS A 326 -9.33 17.07 24.11
C LYS A 326 -9.09 17.83 22.81
N VAL A 327 -8.10 17.41 22.03
CA VAL A 327 -7.86 17.99 20.70
C VAL A 327 -9.03 17.66 19.78
N GLN A 328 -9.48 16.40 19.74
CA GLN A 328 -10.61 15.99 18.89
C GLN A 328 -11.92 16.68 19.30
N GLU A 329 -12.17 16.86 20.61
CA GLU A 329 -13.31 17.64 21.10
C GLU A 329 -13.34 19.05 20.51
N ALA A 330 -12.20 19.73 20.49
CA ALA A 330 -12.07 21.07 19.91
C ALA A 330 -12.23 21.06 18.38
N VAL A 331 -11.68 20.04 17.70
CA VAL A 331 -11.84 19.85 16.24
C VAL A 331 -13.30 19.58 15.89
N ASN A 332 -14.03 18.82 16.70
CA ASN A 332 -15.46 18.59 16.50
C ASN A 332 -16.29 19.86 16.61
N GLU A 333 -15.99 20.73 17.57
CA GLU A 333 -16.64 22.04 17.66
C GLU A 333 -16.30 22.93 16.46
N TRP A 334 -15.05 22.93 16.01
CA TRP A 334 -14.62 23.65 14.81
C TRP A 334 -15.33 23.13 13.54
N ASN A 335 -15.47 21.81 13.40
CA ASN A 335 -16.17 21.16 12.28
C ASN A 335 -17.62 21.63 12.14
N LYS A 336 -18.35 21.80 13.26
CA LYS A 336 -19.75 22.24 13.27
C LYS A 336 -19.95 23.60 12.59
N VAL A 337 -18.90 24.44 12.62
CA VAL A 337 -18.96 25.79 12.05
C VAL A 337 -18.34 25.83 10.66
N ASN A 338 -17.22 25.14 10.45
CA ASN A 338 -16.37 25.36 9.28
C ASN A 338 -16.50 24.25 8.21
N ARG A 339 -17.11 23.09 8.56
CA ARG A 339 -17.26 21.92 7.65
C ARG A 339 -18.72 21.56 7.40
N VAL A 340 -19.63 22.53 7.47
CA VAL A 340 -21.07 22.29 7.22
C VAL A 340 -21.29 21.73 5.82
N GLY A 341 -21.89 20.54 5.74
CA GLY A 341 -22.12 19.86 4.46
C GLY A 341 -20.86 19.24 3.82
N GLN A 342 -19.76 19.19 4.53
CA GLN A 342 -18.51 18.55 4.12
C GLN A 342 -18.17 17.40 5.07
N THR A 343 -17.27 16.52 4.66
CA THR A 343 -16.70 15.48 5.55
C THR A 343 -15.98 16.13 6.73
N PRO A 344 -16.34 15.79 7.98
CA PRO A 344 -15.68 16.34 9.15
C PRO A 344 -14.21 15.91 9.22
N ILE A 345 -13.36 16.76 9.79
CA ILE A 345 -11.97 16.43 10.07
C ILE A 345 -11.92 15.56 11.32
N LYS A 346 -11.15 14.47 11.22
CA LYS A 346 -10.85 13.54 12.31
C LYS A 346 -9.37 13.57 12.68
N CYS A 347 -9.05 13.25 13.91
CA CYS A 347 -7.66 13.12 14.35
C CYS A 347 -7.26 11.65 14.50
N VAL A 348 -6.01 11.37 14.21
CA VAL A 348 -5.35 10.12 14.60
C VAL A 348 -4.03 10.45 15.29
N PHE A 349 -3.62 9.66 16.27
CA PHE A 349 -2.30 9.80 16.89
C PHE A 349 -1.53 8.49 16.77
N PHE A 350 -0.20 8.56 16.85
CA PHE A 350 0.63 7.38 16.71
C PHE A 350 0.58 6.46 17.94
N ALA A 351 0.28 5.18 17.71
CA ALA A 351 0.63 4.06 18.57
C ALA A 351 2.00 3.53 18.11
N TYR A 352 3.09 4.13 18.63
CA TYR A 352 4.44 3.99 18.13
C TYR A 352 5.45 4.11 19.28
N TYR A 353 6.48 3.30 19.32
CA TYR A 353 7.48 3.26 20.40
C TYR A 353 6.84 3.33 21.81
N ALA A 354 6.94 4.48 22.49
CA ALA A 354 6.46 4.67 23.86
C ALA A 354 4.93 4.53 24.00
N THR A 355 4.19 4.76 22.95
CA THR A 355 2.71 4.72 22.91
C THR A 355 2.15 3.51 22.18
N VAL A 356 2.98 2.56 21.73
CA VAL A 356 2.50 1.40 20.97
C VAL A 356 1.59 0.48 21.80
N GLU A 357 1.80 0.44 23.11
CA GLU A 357 1.07 -0.39 24.05
C GLU A 357 -0.26 0.27 24.47
N PRO A 358 -1.43 -0.35 24.18
CA PRO A 358 -2.72 0.19 24.58
C PRO A 358 -2.97 0.03 26.09
N PRO A 359 -3.66 0.99 26.75
CA PRO A 359 -3.99 0.92 28.18
C PRO A 359 -5.22 0.03 28.45
N VAL A 360 -5.08 -1.28 28.21
CA VAL A 360 -6.13 -2.29 28.34
C VAL A 360 -5.75 -3.41 29.28
N THR A 361 -6.74 -4.16 29.76
CA THR A 361 -6.58 -5.43 30.46
C THR A 361 -7.28 -6.54 29.70
N TYR A 362 -6.72 -7.75 29.74
CA TYR A 362 -7.36 -8.90 29.15
C TYR A 362 -8.33 -9.54 30.15
N ASN A 363 -9.62 -9.58 29.80
CA ASN A 363 -10.68 -10.21 30.59
C ASN A 363 -10.83 -11.68 30.15
N LYS A 364 -10.39 -12.62 31.02
CA LYS A 364 -10.46 -14.06 30.74
C LYS A 364 -11.86 -14.63 30.68
N GLU A 365 -12.86 -13.94 31.26
CA GLU A 365 -14.24 -14.42 31.25
C GLU A 365 -14.94 -14.11 29.94
N THR A 366 -14.65 -12.94 29.36
CA THR A 366 -15.21 -12.49 28.08
C THR A 366 -14.34 -12.81 26.88
N ASP A 367 -13.10 -13.24 27.11
CA ASP A 367 -12.06 -13.49 26.09
C ASP A 367 -11.79 -12.22 25.26
N LYS A 368 -11.74 -11.04 25.92
CA LYS A 368 -11.60 -9.74 25.26
C LYS A 368 -10.64 -8.81 26.03
N TYR A 369 -10.06 -7.88 25.30
CA TYR A 369 -9.40 -6.73 25.89
C TYR A 369 -10.44 -5.68 26.28
N GLU A 370 -10.24 -5.06 27.44
CA GLU A 370 -11.13 -4.04 28.00
C GLU A 370 -10.28 -2.84 28.46
N PRO A 371 -10.77 -1.59 28.30
CA PRO A 371 -10.05 -0.42 28.79
C PRO A 371 -9.84 -0.51 30.30
N ILE A 372 -8.70 -0.03 30.79
CA ILE A 372 -8.41 0.00 32.23
C ILE A 372 -9.44 0.85 32.99
N ASP A 373 -9.86 1.96 32.40
CA ASP A 373 -11.01 2.77 32.82
C ASP A 373 -11.53 3.64 31.65
N GLU A 374 -12.68 4.29 31.86
CA GLU A 374 -13.34 5.10 30.84
C GLU A 374 -12.50 6.28 30.32
N SER A 375 -11.52 6.77 31.09
CA SER A 375 -10.72 7.92 30.70
C SER A 375 -9.69 7.64 29.61
N VAL A 376 -9.50 6.37 29.25
CA VAL A 376 -8.60 5.92 28.16
C VAL A 376 -9.35 5.37 26.96
N ILE A 377 -10.68 5.50 26.92
CA ILE A 377 -11.47 5.22 25.71
C ILE A 377 -11.30 6.42 24.76
N LEU A 378 -11.07 6.13 23.50
CA LEU A 378 -11.04 7.15 22.45
C LEU A 378 -12.48 7.61 22.19
N GLN A 379 -12.68 8.93 22.11
CA GLN A 379 -14.00 9.44 21.71
C GLN A 379 -14.28 9.14 20.23
N GLU A 380 -15.54 9.20 19.84
CA GLU A 380 -15.98 9.13 18.46
C GLU A 380 -15.16 10.09 17.58
N ASP A 381 -14.78 9.70 16.39
CA ASP A 381 -13.93 10.44 15.44
C ASP A 381 -12.43 10.49 15.77
N LEU A 382 -11.99 10.10 16.97
CA LEU A 382 -10.57 9.96 17.25
C LEU A 382 -10.11 8.53 16.91
N GLY A 383 -9.04 8.43 16.13
CA GLY A 383 -8.42 7.16 15.78
C GLY A 383 -6.98 7.03 16.25
N VAL A 384 -6.41 5.89 15.95
CA VAL A 384 -5.01 5.57 16.21
C VAL A 384 -4.29 5.19 14.92
N MET A 385 -3.06 5.68 14.74
CA MET A 385 -2.13 5.21 13.72
C MET A 385 -1.25 4.12 14.35
N PHE A 386 -1.64 2.86 14.16
CA PHE A 386 -0.92 1.71 14.69
C PHE A 386 0.33 1.43 13.85
N ALA A 387 1.51 1.65 14.44
CA ALA A 387 2.80 1.57 13.75
C ALA A 387 3.79 0.67 14.53
N PRO A 388 3.67 -0.67 14.43
CA PRO A 388 4.49 -1.61 15.20
C PRO A 388 5.90 -1.75 14.60
N ILE A 389 6.73 -0.72 14.71
CA ILE A 389 8.06 -0.63 14.08
C ILE A 389 9.03 -1.75 14.50
N LEU A 390 8.84 -2.33 15.69
CA LEU A 390 9.69 -3.41 16.20
C LEU A 390 9.22 -4.82 15.77
N ALA A 391 8.14 -4.89 14.97
CA ALA A 391 7.65 -6.16 14.45
C ALA A 391 8.65 -6.85 13.53
N SER A 392 8.56 -8.17 13.46
CA SER A 392 9.12 -8.94 12.35
C SER A 392 8.20 -8.83 11.13
N TYR A 393 8.71 -8.28 10.06
CA TYR A 393 7.99 -8.19 8.77
C TYR A 393 8.37 -9.33 7.81
N SER A 394 9.00 -10.39 8.34
CA SER A 394 9.23 -11.67 7.65
C SER A 394 8.37 -12.80 8.21
N GLN A 395 7.61 -12.53 9.25
CA GLN A 395 6.70 -13.45 9.93
C GLN A 395 5.31 -12.82 10.01
N SER A 396 4.25 -13.63 9.96
CA SER A 396 2.90 -13.15 10.20
C SER A 396 2.76 -12.50 11.58
N PHE A 397 1.90 -11.49 11.69
CA PHE A 397 1.58 -10.84 12.96
C PHE A 397 0.92 -11.79 13.97
N THR A 398 0.40 -12.93 13.52
CA THR A 398 -0.21 -13.98 14.37
C THR A 398 0.79 -14.99 14.93
N THR A 399 2.09 -14.89 14.57
CA THR A 399 3.13 -15.81 15.06
C THR A 399 3.63 -15.44 16.45
N GLU A 400 4.24 -16.41 17.15
CA GLU A 400 4.87 -16.19 18.46
C GLU A 400 5.91 -15.04 18.42
N MET A 401 6.63 -14.88 17.32
CA MET A 401 7.60 -13.79 17.11
C MET A 401 6.93 -12.40 17.20
N ASN A 402 5.69 -12.29 16.77
CA ASN A 402 4.90 -11.07 16.72
C ASN A 402 3.72 -11.05 17.70
N ALA A 403 3.71 -11.93 18.72
CA ALA A 403 2.60 -12.02 19.68
C ALA A 403 2.25 -10.68 20.35
N ASP A 404 3.24 -9.80 20.54
CA ASP A 404 2.99 -8.44 21.04
C ASP A 404 2.24 -7.58 20.02
N VAL A 405 2.51 -7.75 18.74
CA VAL A 405 1.87 -6.97 17.66
C VAL A 405 0.38 -7.30 17.57
N GLU A 406 0.03 -8.60 17.53
CA GLU A 406 -1.35 -9.05 17.54
C GLU A 406 -2.08 -8.56 18.80
N ARG A 407 -1.50 -8.76 19.98
CA ARG A 407 -2.04 -8.30 21.26
C ARG A 407 -2.28 -6.79 21.29
N GLN A 408 -1.32 -6.01 20.78
CA GLN A 408 -1.43 -4.54 20.71
C GLN A 408 -2.57 -4.13 19.76
N LEU A 409 -2.67 -4.74 18.57
CA LEU A 409 -3.74 -4.46 17.62
C LEU A 409 -5.12 -4.75 18.23
N LEU A 410 -5.29 -5.93 18.83
CA LEU A 410 -6.54 -6.31 19.51
C LEU A 410 -6.88 -5.37 20.68
N GLY A 411 -5.85 -4.93 21.41
CA GLY A 411 -6.03 -3.97 22.50
C GLY A 411 -6.44 -2.58 22.00
N TRP A 412 -5.88 -2.10 20.89
CA TRP A 412 -6.31 -0.84 20.27
C TRP A 412 -7.73 -0.94 19.71
N ASN A 413 -8.09 -2.06 19.09
CA ASN A 413 -9.46 -2.31 18.62
C ASN A 413 -10.51 -2.29 19.76
N ALA A 414 -10.12 -2.62 21.00
CA ALA A 414 -10.98 -2.47 22.16
C ALA A 414 -11.22 -1.01 22.60
N LEU A 415 -10.44 -0.06 22.09
CA LEU A 415 -10.50 1.35 22.47
C LEU A 415 -11.10 2.26 21.38
N THR A 416 -11.08 1.83 20.11
CA THR A 416 -11.57 2.61 18.97
C THR A 416 -11.85 1.70 17.76
N ASP A 417 -12.87 2.06 16.98
CA ASP A 417 -13.18 1.44 15.69
C ASP A 417 -12.44 2.15 14.52
N ASN A 418 -11.65 3.20 14.80
CA ASN A 418 -10.94 3.98 13.80
C ASN A 418 -9.43 3.70 13.87
N ILE A 419 -9.01 2.60 13.25
CA ILE A 419 -7.60 2.20 13.18
C ILE A 419 -7.06 2.53 11.80
N HIS A 420 -5.98 3.30 11.78
CA HIS A 420 -5.08 3.45 10.65
C HIS A 420 -3.84 2.62 10.94
N ALA A 421 -3.29 1.91 9.96
CA ALA A 421 -2.09 1.11 10.14
C ALA A 421 -0.92 1.70 9.35
N TRP A 422 0.27 1.64 9.96
CA TRP A 422 1.53 1.95 9.31
C TRP A 422 2.44 0.74 9.42
N THR A 423 2.68 0.06 8.31
CA THR A 423 3.53 -1.12 8.21
C THR A 423 4.81 -0.82 7.44
N TYR A 424 5.76 -1.76 7.45
CA TYR A 424 7.10 -1.50 6.92
C TYR A 424 7.56 -2.63 6.01
N ALA A 425 7.83 -2.31 4.75
CA ALA A 425 8.23 -3.24 3.71
C ALA A 425 9.62 -2.92 3.13
N PHE A 426 10.55 -2.44 3.96
CA PHE A 426 11.91 -2.05 3.57
C PHE A 426 12.93 -2.26 4.70
N HIS A 427 14.21 -2.02 4.42
CA HIS A 427 15.29 -2.01 5.39
C HIS A 427 15.89 -0.61 5.52
N THR A 428 15.87 -0.02 6.71
CA THR A 428 16.33 1.35 6.96
C THR A 428 17.79 1.59 6.58
N ALA A 429 18.68 0.61 6.86
CA ALA A 429 20.11 0.72 6.63
C ALA A 429 20.58 0.13 5.28
N GLN A 430 19.72 -0.58 4.54
CA GLN A 430 20.12 -1.38 3.39
C GLN A 430 19.01 -1.43 2.34
N ASN A 431 18.65 -0.26 1.83
CA ASN A 431 17.56 -0.12 0.85
C ASN A 431 17.78 -0.94 -0.43
N LEU A 432 19.04 -1.26 -0.77
CA LEU A 432 19.35 -2.04 -1.94
C LEU A 432 19.17 -3.56 -1.76
N ILE A 433 18.81 -4.04 -0.54
CA ILE A 433 18.61 -5.46 -0.28
C ILE A 433 17.12 -5.76 -0.17
N PHE A 434 16.69 -6.83 -0.80
CA PHE A 434 15.31 -7.30 -0.84
C PHE A 434 14.72 -7.51 0.57
N LYS A 435 13.55 -6.93 0.82
CA LYS A 435 12.70 -7.21 1.98
C LYS A 435 11.56 -8.13 1.57
N ASN A 436 11.70 -9.42 1.86
CA ASN A 436 10.63 -10.36 1.54
C ASN A 436 9.45 -10.23 2.52
N THR A 437 8.37 -9.62 2.06
CA THR A 437 7.07 -9.54 2.74
C THR A 437 5.97 -10.33 2.02
N PHE A 438 6.26 -10.90 0.85
CA PHE A 438 5.25 -11.57 0.01
C PHE A 438 4.58 -12.76 0.69
N GLU A 439 5.30 -13.47 1.58
CA GLU A 439 4.78 -14.66 2.26
C GLU A 439 3.70 -14.32 3.29
N ILE A 440 3.74 -13.09 3.83
CA ILE A 440 2.90 -12.70 4.99
C ILE A 440 1.98 -11.51 4.70
N MET A 441 2.17 -10.85 3.56
CA MET A 441 1.48 -9.59 3.24
C MET A 441 -0.04 -9.75 3.29
N GLN A 442 -0.58 -10.76 2.61
CA GLN A 442 -2.01 -11.01 2.55
C GLN A 442 -2.60 -11.34 3.92
N GLU A 443 -1.92 -12.19 4.71
CA GLU A 443 -2.37 -12.58 6.05
C GLU A 443 -2.36 -11.38 7.00
N ASN A 444 -1.31 -10.56 6.96
CA ASN A 444 -1.22 -9.36 7.78
C ASN A 444 -2.27 -8.31 7.40
N TYR A 445 -2.52 -8.11 6.09
CA TYR A 445 -3.58 -7.19 5.65
C TYR A 445 -4.96 -7.69 6.06
N GLN A 446 -5.22 -8.99 5.96
CA GLN A 446 -6.48 -9.56 6.41
C GLN A 446 -6.68 -9.37 7.93
N LEU A 447 -5.63 -9.61 8.73
CA LEU A 447 -5.69 -9.36 10.18
C LEU A 447 -6.01 -7.90 10.50
N LEU A 448 -5.38 -6.96 9.79
CA LEU A 448 -5.67 -5.52 9.95
C LEU A 448 -7.12 -5.18 9.57
N ILE A 449 -7.60 -5.71 8.44
CA ILE A 449 -8.98 -5.50 7.96
C ILE A 449 -9.99 -6.07 8.96
N ASP A 450 -9.79 -7.28 9.45
CA ASP A 450 -10.67 -7.96 10.40
C ASP A 450 -10.74 -7.23 11.76
N ASN A 451 -9.74 -6.38 12.04
CA ASN A 451 -9.67 -5.53 13.22
C ASN A 451 -9.97 -4.05 12.94
N GLY A 452 -10.75 -3.76 11.90
CA GLY A 452 -11.31 -2.43 11.66
C GLY A 452 -10.34 -1.40 11.07
N THR A 453 -9.24 -1.84 10.46
CA THR A 453 -8.32 -0.91 9.78
C THR A 453 -8.97 -0.29 8.56
N SER A 454 -9.16 1.01 8.58
CA SER A 454 -9.76 1.80 7.49
C SER A 454 -8.70 2.43 6.55
N ALA A 455 -7.49 2.63 7.04
CA ALA A 455 -6.38 3.19 6.28
C ALA A 455 -5.09 2.37 6.48
N LEU A 456 -4.37 2.10 5.40
CA LEU A 456 -3.09 1.41 5.45
C LEU A 456 -2.04 2.22 4.67
N TYR A 457 -0.96 2.55 5.37
CA TYR A 457 0.27 3.05 4.79
C TYR A 457 1.36 1.98 4.96
N ASP A 458 1.70 1.30 3.86
CA ASP A 458 2.76 0.28 3.89
C ASP A 458 4.05 0.89 3.33
N GLN A 459 4.96 1.26 4.24
CA GLN A 459 6.17 2.00 3.92
C GLN A 459 7.15 1.13 3.16
N THR A 460 7.57 1.62 1.99
CA THR A 460 8.63 1.05 1.15
C THR A 460 9.83 2.00 1.09
N ASN A 461 10.77 1.79 0.21
CA ASN A 461 11.89 2.70 -0.04
C ASN A 461 11.41 4.03 -0.66
N GLY A 462 11.07 5.01 0.19
CA GLY A 462 10.42 6.25 -0.22
C GLY A 462 11.30 7.35 -0.78
N ALA A 463 12.63 7.18 -0.75
CA ALA A 463 13.54 8.24 -1.16
C ALA A 463 13.93 8.20 -2.65
N GLN A 464 13.60 7.13 -3.36
CA GLN A 464 13.85 6.97 -4.79
C GLN A 464 12.69 7.55 -5.62
N LYS A 465 13.02 8.33 -6.64
CA LYS A 465 12.06 8.85 -7.64
C LYS A 465 11.84 7.88 -8.81
N VAL A 466 12.51 6.77 -8.81
CA VAL A 466 12.52 5.73 -9.85
C VAL A 466 12.24 4.38 -9.23
N PRO A 467 11.89 3.35 -10.01
CA PRO A 467 11.80 1.99 -9.49
C PRO A 467 13.06 1.62 -8.72
N ASP A 468 12.89 0.97 -7.57
CA ASP A 468 14.00 0.52 -6.73
C ASP A 468 14.30 -0.96 -6.99
N THR A 469 15.51 -1.39 -6.63
CA THR A 469 15.92 -2.80 -6.71
C THR A 469 15.24 -3.65 -5.64
N GLY A 470 15.48 -4.94 -5.63
CA GLY A 470 14.91 -5.86 -4.64
C GLY A 470 13.43 -6.13 -4.85
N TRP A 471 13.02 -6.26 -6.11
CA TRP A 471 11.65 -6.57 -6.53
C TRP A 471 10.60 -5.55 -6.08
N ALA A 472 11.03 -4.30 -5.88
CA ALA A 472 10.18 -3.24 -5.39
C ALA A 472 8.97 -2.97 -6.29
N SER A 473 9.12 -3.10 -7.62
CA SER A 473 7.99 -2.94 -8.57
C SER A 473 6.95 -4.04 -8.38
N ALA A 474 7.37 -5.30 -8.22
CA ALA A 474 6.47 -6.43 -7.93
C ALA A 474 5.78 -6.26 -6.57
N GLN A 475 6.54 -5.81 -5.56
CA GLN A 475 6.01 -5.53 -4.22
C GLN A 475 4.94 -4.44 -4.27
N PHE A 476 5.21 -3.33 -4.95
CA PHE A 476 4.26 -2.23 -5.12
C PHE A 476 2.97 -2.68 -5.83
N TYR A 477 3.09 -3.47 -6.89
CA TYR A 477 1.96 -4.03 -7.61
C TYR A 477 1.09 -4.92 -6.70
N VAL A 478 1.68 -5.90 -6.03
CA VAL A 478 0.95 -6.83 -5.15
C VAL A 478 0.32 -6.10 -3.97
N GLN A 479 1.04 -5.15 -3.33
CA GLN A 479 0.47 -4.29 -2.29
C GLN A 479 -0.78 -3.55 -2.78
N SER A 480 -0.70 -2.94 -3.96
CA SER A 480 -1.82 -2.16 -4.52
C SER A 480 -3.05 -3.04 -4.76
N LYS A 481 -2.84 -4.23 -5.30
CA LYS A 481 -3.92 -5.20 -5.57
C LYS A 481 -4.55 -5.74 -4.29
N LEU A 482 -3.75 -6.14 -3.30
CA LEU A 482 -4.26 -6.69 -2.03
C LEU A 482 -4.93 -5.64 -1.15
N MET A 483 -4.47 -4.40 -1.16
CA MET A 483 -5.15 -3.32 -0.45
C MET A 483 -6.50 -2.99 -1.10
N TRP A 484 -6.64 -3.20 -2.41
CA TRP A 484 -7.90 -3.04 -3.14
C TRP A 484 -8.84 -4.22 -2.89
N ASP A 485 -8.34 -5.44 -3.10
CA ASP A 485 -9.06 -6.69 -2.87
C ASP A 485 -8.15 -7.71 -2.18
N SER A 486 -8.30 -7.86 -0.86
CA SER A 486 -7.48 -8.77 -0.05
C SER A 486 -7.74 -10.25 -0.33
N SER A 487 -8.79 -10.59 -1.08
CA SER A 487 -9.12 -11.97 -1.44
C SER A 487 -8.33 -12.52 -2.63
N LEU A 488 -7.61 -11.66 -3.37
CA LEU A 488 -6.85 -12.04 -4.56
C LEU A 488 -5.74 -13.05 -4.24
N ASN A 489 -5.46 -13.92 -5.22
CA ASN A 489 -4.40 -14.91 -5.14
C ASN A 489 -3.04 -14.27 -5.47
N VAL A 490 -2.16 -14.17 -4.47
CA VAL A 490 -0.83 -13.55 -4.62
C VAL A 490 0.03 -14.23 -5.68
N LYS A 491 -0.06 -15.57 -5.79
CA LYS A 491 0.72 -16.30 -6.80
C LYS A 491 0.28 -15.91 -8.21
N GLU A 492 -1.03 -15.82 -8.46
CA GLU A 492 -1.55 -15.42 -9.78
C GLU A 492 -1.20 -13.95 -10.09
N LEU A 493 -1.25 -13.06 -9.09
CA LEU A 493 -0.80 -11.68 -9.25
C LEU A 493 0.68 -11.59 -9.65
N LEU A 494 1.53 -12.39 -9.01
CA LEU A 494 2.95 -12.44 -9.34
C LEU A 494 3.20 -13.05 -10.71
N ASP A 495 2.51 -14.16 -11.05
CA ASP A 495 2.65 -14.79 -12.36
C ASP A 495 2.28 -13.80 -13.48
N ASP A 496 1.18 -13.07 -13.31
CA ASP A 496 0.69 -12.07 -14.25
C ASP A 496 1.65 -10.86 -14.35
N PHE A 497 2.10 -10.34 -13.19
CA PHE A 497 3.08 -9.26 -13.15
C PHE A 497 4.36 -9.62 -13.91
N PHE A 498 4.95 -10.77 -13.64
CA PHE A 498 6.21 -11.17 -14.25
C PHE A 498 6.06 -11.40 -15.76
N ASP A 499 4.93 -11.95 -16.21
CA ASP A 499 4.69 -12.23 -17.63
C ASP A 499 4.62 -10.94 -18.46
N HIS A 500 4.08 -9.87 -17.92
CA HIS A 500 4.02 -8.58 -18.59
C HIS A 500 5.29 -7.73 -18.35
N TYR A 501 5.78 -7.67 -17.12
CA TYR A 501 6.88 -6.78 -16.76
C TYR A 501 8.23 -7.23 -17.32
N PHE A 502 8.49 -8.54 -17.39
CA PHE A 502 9.74 -9.11 -17.90
C PHE A 502 9.62 -9.83 -19.26
N ASP A 503 8.41 -9.96 -19.79
CA ASP A 503 8.13 -10.47 -21.15
C ASP A 503 8.85 -11.81 -21.44
N THR A 504 9.67 -11.89 -22.50
CA THR A 504 10.40 -13.11 -22.86
C THR A 504 11.35 -13.63 -21.77
N ALA A 505 11.79 -12.78 -20.84
CA ALA A 505 12.62 -13.16 -19.71
C ALA A 505 11.80 -13.57 -18.45
N SER A 506 10.46 -13.53 -18.52
CA SER A 506 9.57 -13.80 -17.38
C SER A 506 9.90 -15.09 -16.64
N GLY A 507 10.07 -16.19 -17.36
CA GLY A 507 10.36 -17.51 -16.77
C GLY A 507 11.63 -17.50 -15.94
N THR A 508 12.73 -16.95 -16.48
CA THR A 508 14.02 -16.86 -15.78
C THR A 508 13.94 -15.89 -14.60
N MET A 509 13.29 -14.75 -14.76
CA MET A 509 13.15 -13.78 -13.67
C MET A 509 12.26 -14.32 -12.54
N LYS A 510 11.20 -15.09 -12.83
CA LYS A 510 10.41 -15.83 -11.82
C LYS A 510 11.25 -16.85 -11.05
N GLU A 511 12.14 -17.59 -11.74
CA GLU A 511 13.06 -18.55 -11.10
C GLU A 511 13.97 -17.83 -10.11
N ILE A 512 14.63 -16.74 -10.51
CA ILE A 512 15.52 -15.94 -9.65
C ILE A 512 14.75 -15.39 -8.43
N PHE A 513 13.58 -14.80 -8.66
CA PHE A 513 12.73 -14.26 -7.61
C PHE A 513 12.31 -15.33 -6.57
N ASN A 514 11.88 -16.50 -7.02
CA ASN A 514 11.47 -17.57 -6.12
C ASN A 514 12.66 -18.19 -5.36
N GLU A 515 13.83 -18.30 -5.99
CA GLU A 515 15.06 -18.73 -5.30
C GLU A 515 15.44 -17.72 -4.21
N GLU A 516 15.35 -16.41 -4.50
CA GLU A 516 15.66 -15.39 -3.52
C GLU A 516 14.66 -15.34 -2.37
N ARG A 517 13.35 -15.44 -2.66
CA ARG A 517 12.33 -15.55 -1.61
C ARG A 517 12.63 -16.73 -0.65
N SER A 518 12.96 -17.88 -1.22
CA SER A 518 13.32 -19.06 -0.44
C SER A 518 14.60 -18.82 0.38
N TRP A 519 15.58 -18.13 -0.22
CA TRP A 519 16.82 -17.78 0.47
C TRP A 519 16.58 -16.79 1.62
N MET A 520 15.79 -15.75 1.39
CA MET A 520 15.40 -14.81 2.46
C MET A 520 14.64 -15.50 3.60
N SER A 521 13.74 -16.42 3.27
CA SER A 521 13.05 -17.24 4.28
C SER A 521 14.04 -18.07 5.10
N HIS A 522 15.08 -18.63 4.47
CA HIS A 522 16.17 -19.33 5.17
C HIS A 522 16.96 -18.38 6.09
N ILE A 523 17.30 -17.18 5.62
CA ILE A 523 17.98 -16.16 6.43
C ILE A 523 17.18 -15.83 7.71
N TYR A 524 15.89 -15.69 7.60
CA TYR A 524 15.02 -15.35 8.74
C TYR A 524 14.74 -16.53 9.65
N ASN A 525 14.45 -17.71 9.11
CA ASN A 525 14.01 -18.85 9.90
C ASN A 525 15.19 -19.67 10.48
N ASP A 526 16.32 -19.75 9.78
CA ASP A 526 17.40 -20.68 10.13
C ASP A 526 18.69 -19.95 10.51
N LEU A 527 18.99 -18.78 9.95
CA LEU A 527 20.23 -18.05 10.19
C LEU A 527 20.09 -16.91 11.21
N GLY A 528 18.88 -16.68 11.74
CA GLY A 528 18.64 -15.85 12.92
C GLY A 528 18.50 -14.35 12.66
N ALA A 529 18.28 -13.90 11.45
CA ALA A 529 17.79 -12.55 11.21
C ALA A 529 16.33 -12.44 11.70
N LEU A 530 15.97 -11.28 12.27
CA LEU A 530 14.67 -11.13 12.94
C LEU A 530 13.55 -10.66 12.03
N GLY A 531 13.86 -10.27 10.78
CA GLY A 531 12.88 -9.68 9.85
C GLY A 531 12.44 -8.27 10.22
N ARG A 532 13.13 -7.60 11.13
CA ARG A 532 12.89 -6.20 11.52
C ARG A 532 13.46 -5.24 10.49
N ILE A 533 12.97 -4.01 10.48
CA ILE A 533 13.44 -2.98 9.55
C ILE A 533 14.91 -2.59 9.77
N GLY A 534 15.41 -2.72 11.01
CA GLY A 534 16.79 -2.39 11.39
C GLY A 534 17.78 -3.58 11.32
N ASP A 535 17.39 -4.73 10.79
CA ASP A 535 18.28 -5.87 10.65
C ASP A 535 19.48 -5.55 9.76
N ASN A 536 20.67 -5.94 10.19
CA ASN A 536 21.85 -5.88 9.34
C ASN A 536 21.95 -7.17 8.50
N LEU A 537 21.53 -7.09 7.26
CA LEU A 537 21.59 -8.22 6.32
C LEU A 537 22.89 -8.29 5.51
N LEU A 538 23.74 -7.28 5.56
CA LEU A 538 25.02 -7.28 4.82
C LEU A 538 26.09 -8.08 5.59
N ARG A 539 25.92 -9.41 5.70
CA ARG A 539 26.75 -10.32 6.46
C ARG A 539 27.09 -11.56 5.63
N ALA A 540 28.37 -11.99 5.65
CA ALA A 540 28.83 -13.14 4.86
C ALA A 540 28.17 -14.48 5.28
N GLU A 541 27.63 -14.58 6.50
CA GLU A 541 26.87 -15.73 6.98
C GLU A 541 25.50 -15.86 6.30
N TYR A 542 24.93 -14.77 5.81
CA TYR A 542 23.66 -14.75 5.08
C TYR A 542 23.82 -14.94 3.57
N TRP A 543 24.95 -14.50 3.00
CA TRP A 543 25.16 -14.49 1.55
C TRP A 543 26.44 -15.22 1.18
N SER A 544 26.36 -16.47 0.76
CA SER A 544 27.56 -17.19 0.33
C SER A 544 28.04 -16.70 -1.04
N TYR A 545 29.38 -16.68 -1.23
CA TYR A 545 29.97 -16.30 -2.50
C TYR A 545 29.45 -17.13 -3.70
N PRO A 546 29.32 -18.48 -3.60
CA PRO A 546 28.77 -19.29 -4.68
C PRO A 546 27.32 -18.93 -5.02
N TYR A 547 26.47 -18.65 -4.02
CA TYR A 547 25.08 -18.25 -4.23
C TYR A 547 25.01 -16.96 -5.05
N LEU A 548 25.74 -15.91 -4.66
CA LEU A 548 25.77 -14.64 -5.38
C LEU A 548 26.26 -14.80 -6.83
N LYS A 549 27.27 -15.64 -7.05
CA LYS A 549 27.79 -15.93 -8.40
C LYS A 549 26.78 -16.70 -9.25
N GLN A 550 26.06 -17.64 -8.66
CA GLN A 550 25.00 -18.38 -9.34
C GLN A 550 23.86 -17.44 -9.74
N ALA A 551 23.33 -16.63 -8.81
CA ALA A 551 22.27 -15.69 -9.09
C ALA A 551 22.65 -14.72 -10.22
N LEU A 552 23.85 -14.12 -10.18
CA LEU A 552 24.33 -13.25 -11.26
C LEU A 552 24.47 -14.00 -12.61
N SER A 553 24.76 -15.30 -12.60
CA SER A 553 24.79 -16.10 -13.83
C SER A 553 23.39 -16.35 -14.43
N GLN A 554 22.35 -16.39 -13.59
CA GLN A 554 20.98 -16.53 -14.07
C GLN A 554 20.50 -15.25 -14.77
N PHE A 555 20.91 -14.06 -14.28
CA PHE A 555 20.62 -12.81 -14.97
C PHE A 555 21.25 -12.74 -16.39
N GLU A 556 22.42 -13.35 -16.60
CA GLU A 556 23.01 -13.45 -17.95
C GLU A 556 22.11 -14.23 -18.92
N LYS A 557 21.39 -15.28 -18.40
CA LYS A 557 20.39 -15.99 -19.19
C LYS A 557 19.22 -15.07 -19.53
N ALA A 558 18.69 -14.31 -18.56
CA ALA A 558 17.61 -13.36 -18.79
C ALA A 558 17.96 -12.29 -19.83
N TYR A 559 19.19 -11.76 -19.80
CA TYR A 559 19.68 -10.85 -20.85
C TYR A 559 19.71 -11.53 -22.24
N GLY A 560 20.06 -12.82 -22.30
CA GLY A 560 20.01 -13.59 -23.56
C GLY A 560 18.61 -13.75 -24.12
N GLU A 561 17.60 -13.86 -23.25
CA GLU A 561 16.19 -14.07 -23.66
C GLU A 561 15.56 -12.82 -24.29
N ILE A 562 16.02 -11.60 -23.93
CA ILE A 562 15.53 -10.35 -24.49
C ILE A 562 16.25 -9.93 -25.80
N GLU A 563 17.32 -10.63 -26.20
CA GLU A 563 18.08 -10.31 -27.42
C GLU A 563 17.22 -10.30 -28.70
N VAL A 564 16.07 -10.99 -28.66
CA VAL A 564 15.10 -11.01 -29.78
C VAL A 564 14.57 -9.62 -30.14
N TYR A 565 14.57 -8.69 -29.15
CA TYR A 565 14.11 -7.33 -29.33
C TYR A 565 15.19 -6.35 -29.79
N ARG A 566 16.48 -6.70 -29.67
CA ARG A 566 17.60 -5.76 -29.93
C ARG A 566 17.51 -5.03 -31.27
N GLU A 567 17.10 -5.74 -32.34
CA GLU A 567 16.95 -5.16 -33.67
C GLU A 567 15.47 -4.93 -34.04
N SER A 568 14.54 -5.77 -33.55
CA SER A 568 13.13 -5.71 -33.93
C SER A 568 12.35 -4.63 -33.19
N ASP A 569 12.69 -4.39 -31.90
CA ASP A 569 12.09 -3.38 -31.05
C ASP A 569 13.13 -2.85 -30.02
N PRO A 570 14.00 -1.92 -30.40
CA PRO A 570 15.07 -1.40 -29.54
C PRO A 570 14.58 -0.70 -28.26
N GLU A 571 13.38 -0.12 -28.29
CA GLU A 571 12.80 0.53 -27.09
C GLU A 571 12.36 -0.55 -26.08
N ARG A 572 11.70 -1.61 -26.51
CA ARG A 572 11.35 -2.75 -25.66
C ARG A 572 12.60 -3.44 -25.13
N TYR A 573 13.62 -3.64 -25.96
CA TYR A 573 14.91 -4.17 -25.52
C TYR A 573 15.51 -3.34 -24.39
N LYS A 574 15.56 -2.03 -24.57
CA LYS A 574 16.10 -1.09 -23.55
C LYS A 574 15.32 -1.18 -22.25
N GLN A 575 14.00 -1.14 -22.33
CA GLN A 575 13.11 -1.22 -21.17
C GLN A 575 13.36 -2.52 -20.37
N LEU A 576 13.36 -3.67 -21.04
CA LEU A 576 13.60 -4.97 -20.39
C LEU A 576 15.03 -5.08 -19.85
N TYR A 577 16.02 -4.54 -20.57
CA TYR A 577 17.41 -4.50 -20.11
C TYR A 577 17.56 -3.69 -18.83
N GLU A 578 16.92 -2.53 -18.72
CA GLU A 578 16.94 -1.68 -17.53
C GLU A 578 16.23 -2.37 -16.36
N ARG A 579 15.09 -3.05 -16.57
CA ARG A 579 14.36 -3.82 -15.55
C ARG A 579 15.18 -5.00 -15.02
N ILE A 580 15.82 -5.78 -15.89
CA ILE A 580 16.72 -6.88 -15.48
C ILE A 580 17.93 -6.32 -14.74
N THR A 581 18.54 -5.24 -15.25
CA THR A 581 19.72 -4.61 -14.63
C THR A 581 19.40 -4.11 -13.23
N LEU A 582 18.20 -3.55 -13.02
CA LEU A 582 17.74 -3.06 -11.73
C LEU A 582 17.79 -4.16 -10.66
N GLU A 583 17.35 -5.37 -10.98
CA GLU A 583 17.35 -6.48 -10.04
C GLU A 583 18.75 -7.09 -9.82
N THR A 584 19.73 -6.83 -10.68
CA THR A 584 21.13 -7.22 -10.43
C THR A 584 21.81 -6.37 -9.36
N ILE A 585 21.33 -5.16 -9.12
CA ILE A 585 21.98 -4.14 -8.27
C ILE A 585 22.23 -4.70 -6.86
N GLN A 586 21.25 -5.31 -6.24
CA GLN A 586 21.39 -5.86 -4.90
C GLN A 586 22.48 -6.94 -4.79
N TYR A 587 22.52 -7.90 -5.73
CA TYR A 587 23.50 -8.98 -5.72
C TYR A 587 24.92 -8.46 -5.94
N ARG A 588 25.08 -7.47 -6.82
CA ARG A 588 26.35 -6.81 -7.10
C ARG A 588 26.81 -5.98 -5.91
N TYR A 589 25.89 -5.25 -5.26
CA TYR A 589 26.18 -4.52 -4.03
C TYR A 589 26.68 -5.45 -2.91
N ILE A 590 25.97 -6.55 -2.66
CA ILE A 590 26.34 -7.54 -1.65
C ILE A 590 27.68 -8.19 -2.00
N LEU A 591 27.89 -8.60 -3.26
CA LEU A 591 29.12 -9.22 -3.73
C LEU A 591 30.33 -8.32 -3.56
N ILE A 592 30.24 -7.05 -3.96
CA ILE A 592 31.32 -6.06 -3.85
C ILE A 592 31.62 -5.80 -2.37
N SER A 593 30.59 -5.60 -1.56
CA SER A 593 30.74 -5.24 -0.15
C SER A 593 31.32 -6.37 0.70
N LEU A 594 30.88 -7.62 0.49
CA LEU A 594 31.31 -8.75 1.31
C LEU A 594 32.55 -9.49 0.77
N TYR A 595 32.72 -9.52 -0.54
CA TYR A 595 33.70 -10.38 -1.22
C TYR A 595 34.65 -9.63 -2.14
N GLY A 596 34.75 -8.31 -2.01
CA GLY A 596 35.67 -7.49 -2.81
C GLY A 596 37.13 -7.97 -2.71
N THR A 597 37.55 -8.52 -1.57
CA THR A 597 38.89 -9.08 -1.36
C THR A 597 39.21 -10.35 -2.17
N ASN A 598 38.20 -10.98 -2.78
CA ASN A 598 38.39 -12.14 -3.67
C ASN A 598 38.86 -11.74 -5.08
N TYR A 599 38.95 -10.45 -5.35
CA TYR A 599 39.29 -9.89 -6.64
C TYR A 599 40.58 -9.09 -6.56
N THR A 600 41.28 -8.95 -7.65
CA THR A 600 42.41 -7.98 -7.75
C THR A 600 41.88 -6.54 -7.64
N ASP A 601 42.73 -5.61 -7.22
CA ASP A 601 42.33 -4.19 -7.11
C ASP A 601 41.75 -3.65 -8.43
N ALA A 602 42.30 -4.07 -9.57
CA ALA A 602 41.83 -3.65 -10.89
C ALA A 602 40.45 -4.22 -11.22
N GLU A 603 40.18 -5.50 -10.91
CA GLU A 603 38.89 -6.14 -11.11
C GLU A 603 37.84 -5.52 -10.19
N LEU A 604 38.15 -5.35 -8.92
CA LEU A 604 37.26 -4.72 -7.95
C LEU A 604 36.89 -3.30 -8.34
N LEU A 605 37.88 -2.52 -8.79
CA LEU A 605 37.64 -1.15 -9.25
C LEU A 605 36.71 -1.13 -10.48
N ASN A 606 36.92 -2.04 -11.43
CA ASN A 606 36.03 -2.16 -12.60
C ASN A 606 34.61 -2.55 -12.20
N MET A 607 34.44 -3.48 -11.23
CA MET A 607 33.14 -3.86 -10.72
C MET A 607 32.40 -2.66 -10.07
N LYS A 608 33.09 -1.88 -9.25
CA LYS A 608 32.56 -0.68 -8.62
C LYS A 608 32.11 0.38 -9.65
N TYR A 609 32.92 0.66 -10.67
CA TYR A 609 32.56 1.60 -11.72
C TYR A 609 31.43 1.09 -12.62
N ALA A 610 31.37 -0.21 -12.92
CA ALA A 610 30.26 -0.81 -13.65
C ALA A 610 28.95 -0.71 -12.84
N PHE A 611 29.02 -0.98 -11.53
CA PHE A 611 27.87 -0.78 -10.64
C PHE A 611 27.41 0.69 -10.62
N LYS A 612 28.34 1.64 -10.43
CA LYS A 612 28.03 3.06 -10.43
C LYS A 612 27.37 3.51 -11.73
N LYS A 613 27.92 3.09 -12.88
CA LYS A 613 27.36 3.40 -14.21
C LYS A 613 25.90 2.94 -14.32
N ASP A 614 25.60 1.72 -13.87
CA ASP A 614 24.25 1.18 -13.97
C ASP A 614 23.31 1.85 -12.95
N ALA A 615 23.78 2.13 -11.73
CA ALA A 615 23.01 2.90 -10.75
C ALA A 615 22.65 4.31 -11.26
N GLU A 616 23.59 4.98 -11.93
CA GLU A 616 23.35 6.28 -12.57
C GLU A 616 22.39 6.17 -13.77
N LEU A 617 22.52 5.13 -14.60
CA LEU A 617 21.61 4.85 -15.72
C LEU A 617 20.18 4.66 -15.23
N LEU A 618 20.01 3.91 -14.13
CA LEU A 618 18.73 3.60 -13.52
C LEU A 618 18.19 4.74 -12.64
N GLY A 619 18.96 5.80 -12.42
CA GLY A 619 18.56 6.95 -11.60
C GLY A 619 18.52 6.68 -10.09
N LEU A 620 19.20 5.62 -9.62
CA LEU A 620 19.26 5.31 -8.18
C LEU A 620 20.04 6.41 -7.45
N ASN A 621 19.48 6.94 -6.37
CA ASN A 621 20.02 8.09 -5.65
C ASN A 621 20.19 7.88 -4.14
N VAL A 622 19.67 6.79 -3.58
CA VAL A 622 19.85 6.42 -2.18
C VAL A 622 20.24 4.93 -2.03
N TYR A 623 20.92 4.58 -0.93
CA TYR A 623 21.26 3.19 -0.61
C TYR A 623 20.87 2.79 0.84
N ALA A 624 20.51 3.77 1.65
CA ALA A 624 19.92 3.60 2.97
C ALA A 624 18.92 4.74 3.21
N GLU A 625 18.05 4.63 4.19
CA GLU A 625 17.04 5.63 4.48
C GLU A 625 17.66 7.01 4.75
N GLY A 626 17.31 7.99 3.93
CA GLY A 626 17.85 9.35 4.01
C GLY A 626 19.33 9.48 3.63
N VAL A 627 19.99 8.42 3.13
CA VAL A 627 21.41 8.43 2.79
C VAL A 627 21.62 8.34 1.29
N SER A 628 22.21 9.40 0.72
CA SER A 628 22.53 9.45 -0.70
C SER A 628 23.49 8.32 -1.11
N ILE A 629 23.27 7.75 -2.30
CA ILE A 629 24.16 6.75 -2.90
C ILE A 629 25.60 7.31 -3.11
N GLY A 630 25.75 8.63 -3.14
CA GLY A 630 27.06 9.29 -3.18
C GLY A 630 27.96 8.94 -1.99
N VAL A 631 27.38 8.66 -0.83
CA VAL A 631 28.13 8.19 0.35
C VAL A 631 28.75 6.81 0.07
N LEU A 632 28.01 5.92 -0.62
CA LEU A 632 28.55 4.61 -1.03
C LEU A 632 29.74 4.76 -1.99
N TRP A 633 29.73 5.77 -2.89
CA TRP A 633 30.87 6.05 -3.76
C TRP A 633 32.10 6.48 -2.97
N ASP A 634 31.93 7.29 -1.94
CA ASP A 634 33.01 7.71 -1.05
C ASP A 634 33.56 6.54 -0.23
N GLU A 635 32.70 5.69 0.32
CA GLU A 635 33.08 4.45 1.03
C GLU A 635 33.84 3.48 0.12
N TRP A 636 33.46 3.39 -1.15
CA TRP A 636 34.13 2.55 -2.12
C TRP A 636 35.40 3.18 -2.72
N GLY A 637 35.69 4.44 -2.42
CA GLY A 637 36.83 5.19 -2.93
C GLY A 637 36.79 5.44 -4.43
N ILE A 638 35.59 5.62 -5.02
CA ILE A 638 35.36 5.95 -6.42
C ILE A 638 34.70 7.32 -6.55
N LYS A 639 35.01 8.03 -7.67
CA LYS A 639 34.50 9.38 -7.93
C LYS A 639 33.41 9.38 -8.99
#